data_9c0680a0b235f17913b0cddb17ec34a0
#
_entry.id   9c0680a0b235f17913b0cddb17ec34a0
#
_cell.length_a   1.000
_cell.length_b   1.000
_cell.length_c   1.000
_cell.angle_alpha   90.00
_cell.angle_beta   90.00
_cell.angle_gamma   90.00
#
_symmetry.space_group_name_H-M   'P 1'
#
loop_
_entity.id
_entity.type
_entity.pdbx_description
1 polymer ?
#
loop_
_entity_poly.entity_id
_entity_poly.type
_entity_poly.pdbx_seq_one_letter_code
_entity_poly.pdbx_strand_id
1 'polypeptide(L)'
;MSALTLSIRRYAKTVLSIILLSLVATGPGSGFDDEGDGEARGNAMASAPQWSTVQPTIEKRCIVCHGCYDAPCQLKLSSPDGLLRGGSKDRVYDSSRLKDAPLSRLGIDARTVEEWRKLGFFSVTQDAGTPAHSSTLMRLLELAHTNPLPQNAPLPDDIGLDVHRKLSCPAPDEIDAYVADHPHGGMPYGTAALSDEEFHLLSSWARAGAPLSGHVDPIPPEITANTDAIETFLNGPDLRDRLVARYLYEHLFLAHLHIEGDSPHRFFRLVRSKSPPGTPVNEIATRRPFDDPGSAPFYYRVTPVDGTILHKEHMVYEIGPERLDRYRALFFSDEWPLDTLPDYSAAAGGNPFTTFAAIPARSRYTFLLDDALYFVRSFIRGPVCYGQVAVDVIEDRFWVSFLEPEADISVTDPTYLSAAAPLLELPVASEGGNLRARASSFLSEGAIKYQRFRDQRYQAKWSSDGGPSYDDVWDGDGSNPDAALTVFRNFDNASVITGFAGDVPETAWVIDFPLFERIYYDLVAGFDVYGNVEHQLTTRLYMDSLRREGETIFLSFLPADMRRQLHKQWYRGPLARIVDWLKEQPVDNRAATGITYRTDSPKSEFLLTLLERGGGLWPVSDPINRCDRARCSDQGSSAAQLEAIASRNGAWVKFLPDIAILAVEGDTGPPELFTLAHDKAHSNVAFLFREENRREPEEDRLTIVPGQFASYPNLFFRVSRQSLSDFVNELTSVRSQEDFMSVVASYGVRRSSELFWQTYDAVQASNDTQDPLQSGLLDLNRYQDPKSDDTPQ
;
A
#
# COMPACT_ATOMS: atom_id res chain seq x y z
N MET A 1 9.08 -3.51 -57.86
CA MET A 1 8.42 -4.14 -59.04
C MET A 1 7.23 -4.85 -58.53
N SER A 2 6.18 -4.26 -58.76
CA SER A 2 5.00 -4.61 -59.57
C SER A 2 4.03 -5.39 -58.72
N ALA A 3 2.80 -5.10 -58.63
CA ALA A 3 1.86 -4.16 -59.21
C ALA A 3 0.51 -4.61 -58.66
N LEU A 4 -0.29 -3.69 -58.23
CA LEU A 4 -1.56 -3.27 -58.88
C LEU A 4 -2.64 -4.35 -58.85
N THR A 5 -3.88 -4.13 -58.66
CA THR A 5 -4.80 -2.99 -58.61
C THR A 5 -6.22 -3.53 -58.53
N LEU A 6 -7.10 -2.73 -57.94
CA LEU A 6 -8.52 -2.53 -58.24
C LEU A 6 -9.53 -3.68 -58.03
N SER A 7 -10.59 -3.45 -57.27
CA SER A 7 -11.87 -3.10 -57.90
C SER A 7 -12.85 -2.48 -56.92
N ILE A 8 -13.23 -1.25 -57.21
CA ILE A 8 -14.36 -0.45 -56.73
C ILE A 8 -15.58 -0.83 -57.58
N ARG A 9 -16.76 -0.92 -56.97
CA ARG A 9 -18.04 -0.43 -57.47
C ARG A 9 -19.24 -1.17 -56.88
N ARG A 10 -20.00 -0.36 -56.16
CA ARG A 10 -21.39 0.13 -56.40
C ARG A 10 -22.48 -0.82 -55.91
N TYR A 11 -23.42 -0.35 -55.11
CA TYR A 11 -24.54 0.50 -55.47
C TYR A 11 -25.17 1.15 -54.23
N ALA A 12 -25.48 2.42 -54.39
CA ALA A 12 -26.33 3.24 -53.53
C ALA A 12 -27.79 3.23 -54.09
N LYS A 13 -28.69 3.78 -53.23
CA LYS A 13 -30.10 4.16 -53.45
C LYS A 13 -31.12 3.11 -52.96
N THR A 14 -32.14 3.48 -52.19
CA THR A 14 -33.14 4.56 -52.27
C THR A 14 -33.87 4.61 -50.91
N VAL A 15 -33.89 5.61 -50.11
CA VAL A 15 -34.73 6.77 -49.86
C VAL A 15 -36.25 6.61 -50.01
N LEU A 16 -36.92 7.11 -48.99
CA LEU A 16 -38.20 7.81 -48.90
C LEU A 16 -39.33 7.09 -48.16
N SER A 17 -39.61 7.62 -46.99
CA SER A 17 -40.84 8.25 -46.44
C SER A 17 -42.15 7.53 -46.63
N ILE A 18 -42.92 7.46 -45.56
CA ILE A 18 -44.21 8.16 -45.45
C ILE A 18 -44.62 8.26 -43.95
N ILE A 19 -45.00 9.46 -43.55
CA ILE A 19 -45.66 9.93 -42.33
C ILE A 19 -47.19 9.82 -42.57
N LEU A 20 -47.96 9.58 -41.54
CA LEU A 20 -49.26 10.25 -41.17
C LEU A 20 -50.11 9.32 -40.29
N LEU A 21 -50.34 9.73 -39.06
CA LEU A 21 -51.55 10.42 -38.50
C LEU A 21 -52.83 9.59 -38.62
N SER A 22 -53.57 9.31 -37.63
CA SER A 22 -54.30 10.08 -36.59
C SER A 22 -55.50 9.30 -36.06
N LEU A 23 -55.79 9.65 -34.84
CA LEU A 23 -57.04 10.04 -34.24
C LEU A 23 -58.04 8.97 -33.79
N VAL A 24 -58.15 8.93 -32.47
CA VAL A 24 -59.34 9.08 -31.59
C VAL A 24 -60.67 8.61 -32.11
N ALA A 25 -61.32 7.71 -31.40
CA ALA A 25 -62.76 7.78 -31.10
C ALA A 25 -63.11 7.09 -29.78
N THR A 26 -63.79 7.85 -28.97
CA THR A 26 -64.44 7.57 -27.70
C THR A 26 -65.79 6.88 -27.87
N GLY A 27 -66.14 6.08 -26.83
CA GLY A 27 -67.53 5.99 -26.45
C GLY A 27 -68.04 4.59 -26.08
N PRO A 28 -69.02 4.47 -25.23
CA PRO A 28 -69.07 3.55 -24.12
C PRO A 28 -70.12 2.43 -24.28
N GLY A 29 -70.08 1.44 -23.39
CA GLY A 29 -71.23 0.53 -23.32
C GLY A 29 -71.03 -0.68 -22.44
N SER A 30 -71.60 -0.54 -21.24
CA SER A 30 -72.38 -1.50 -20.45
C SER A 30 -71.84 -2.90 -20.14
N GLY A 31 -71.82 -3.17 -18.94
CA GLY A 31 -71.54 -4.24 -18.02
C GLY A 31 -72.23 -5.60 -18.31
N PHE A 32 -71.59 -6.54 -17.69
CA PHE A 32 -72.24 -7.72 -17.07
C PHE A 32 -71.33 -8.20 -15.92
N ASP A 33 -71.98 -8.33 -14.74
CA ASP A 33 -71.40 -8.96 -13.54
C ASP A 33 -71.21 -10.46 -13.82
N ASP A 34 -70.03 -10.98 -13.42
CA ASP A 34 -69.90 -12.39 -13.06
C ASP A 34 -68.94 -12.51 -11.84
N GLU A 35 -69.53 -12.94 -10.76
CA GLU A 35 -68.83 -13.28 -9.50
C GLU A 35 -68.03 -14.57 -9.73
N GLY A 36 -66.70 -14.50 -9.71
CA GLY A 36 -65.83 -15.65 -9.66
C GLY A 36 -64.74 -15.41 -8.68
N ASP A 37 -64.85 -15.97 -7.46
CA ASP A 37 -63.77 -16.10 -6.47
C ASP A 37 -62.55 -16.74 -7.11
N GLY A 38 -61.55 -15.91 -7.41
CA GLY A 38 -60.22 -16.29 -7.80
C GLY A 38 -59.22 -15.57 -6.88
N GLU A 39 -58.70 -16.28 -5.90
CA GLU A 39 -57.51 -15.84 -5.14
C GLU A 39 -56.43 -15.39 -6.13
N ALA A 40 -56.33 -14.08 -6.37
CA ALA A 40 -55.22 -13.47 -6.99
C ALA A 40 -54.04 -13.50 -6.02
N ARG A 41 -53.25 -14.57 -6.07
CA ARG A 41 -51.86 -14.54 -5.59
C ARG A 41 -51.15 -13.49 -6.45
N GLY A 42 -51.15 -12.27 -6.01
CA GLY A 42 -50.30 -11.22 -6.48
C GLY A 42 -48.84 -11.64 -6.21
N ASN A 43 -48.19 -12.20 -7.20
CA ASN A 43 -46.74 -12.17 -7.29
C ASN A 43 -46.33 -10.70 -7.33
N ALA A 44 -46.10 -10.10 -6.17
CA ALA A 44 -45.26 -8.93 -6.13
C ALA A 44 -43.93 -9.35 -6.76
N MET A 45 -43.66 -8.95 -8.00
CA MET A 45 -42.33 -9.02 -8.54
C MET A 45 -41.46 -8.22 -7.56
N ALA A 46 -40.69 -8.93 -6.72
CA ALA A 46 -39.72 -8.29 -5.85
C ALA A 46 -38.84 -7.42 -6.75
N SER A 47 -38.75 -6.14 -6.47
CA SER A 47 -37.90 -5.22 -7.22
C SER A 47 -36.48 -5.77 -7.15
N ALA A 48 -35.77 -5.74 -8.29
CA ALA A 48 -34.39 -6.20 -8.35
C ALA A 48 -33.55 -5.52 -7.25
N PRO A 49 -32.65 -6.26 -6.57
CA PRO A 49 -31.76 -5.67 -5.59
C PRO A 49 -30.96 -4.53 -6.20
N GLN A 50 -30.76 -3.45 -5.46
CA GLN A 50 -29.96 -2.30 -5.88
C GLN A 50 -28.55 -2.41 -5.35
N TRP A 51 -27.60 -1.60 -5.85
CA TRP A 51 -26.21 -1.58 -5.40
C TRP A 51 -26.08 -1.49 -3.89
N SER A 52 -26.79 -0.56 -3.24
CA SER A 52 -26.75 -0.39 -1.79
C SER A 52 -27.19 -1.63 -1.00
N THR A 53 -27.97 -2.52 -1.60
CA THR A 53 -28.37 -3.79 -0.98
C THR A 53 -27.30 -4.87 -1.11
N VAL A 54 -26.58 -4.91 -2.24
CA VAL A 54 -25.57 -5.94 -2.52
C VAL A 54 -24.18 -5.53 -2.08
N GLN A 55 -23.92 -4.25 -1.97
CA GLN A 55 -22.61 -3.70 -1.60
C GLN A 55 -21.99 -4.34 -0.37
N PRO A 56 -22.69 -4.54 0.77
CA PRO A 56 -22.07 -5.16 1.93
C PRO A 56 -21.59 -6.61 1.68
N THR A 57 -22.28 -7.36 0.81
CA THR A 57 -21.84 -8.70 0.41
C THR A 57 -20.66 -8.63 -0.57
N ILE A 58 -20.68 -7.71 -1.52
CA ILE A 58 -19.57 -7.49 -2.46
C ILE A 58 -18.30 -7.07 -1.68
N GLU A 59 -18.42 -6.19 -0.69
CA GLU A 59 -17.30 -5.79 0.16
C GLU A 59 -16.65 -7.00 0.84
N LYS A 60 -17.43 -7.80 1.51
CA LYS A 60 -16.93 -8.91 2.31
C LYS A 60 -16.50 -10.14 1.51
N ARG A 61 -16.92 -10.31 0.25
CA ARG A 61 -16.70 -11.53 -0.53
C ARG A 61 -15.99 -11.33 -1.87
N CYS A 62 -16.00 -10.12 -2.41
CA CYS A 62 -15.47 -9.82 -3.73
C CYS A 62 -14.32 -8.79 -3.67
N ILE A 63 -14.53 -7.65 -2.97
CA ILE A 63 -13.55 -6.57 -2.89
C ILE A 63 -12.28 -7.04 -2.17
N VAL A 64 -12.38 -7.98 -1.25
CA VAL A 64 -11.26 -8.65 -0.58
C VAL A 64 -10.18 -9.21 -1.54
N CYS A 65 -10.52 -9.39 -2.83
CA CYS A 65 -9.58 -9.76 -3.89
C CYS A 65 -9.63 -8.78 -5.06
N HIS A 66 -10.73 -8.03 -5.22
CA HIS A 66 -10.99 -7.14 -6.36
C HIS A 66 -11.11 -5.66 -5.91
N GLY A 67 -10.37 -5.25 -4.91
CA GLY A 67 -10.38 -3.87 -4.43
C GLY A 67 -9.28 -3.01 -5.02
N CYS A 68 -8.13 -3.60 -5.30
CA CYS A 68 -6.96 -2.90 -5.81
C CYS A 68 -7.06 -2.61 -7.30
N TYR A 69 -6.36 -1.59 -7.80
CA TYR A 69 -6.31 -1.30 -9.23
C TYR A 69 -5.54 -2.37 -10.03
N ASP A 70 -4.62 -3.10 -9.40
CA ASP A 70 -3.92 -4.27 -9.96
C ASP A 70 -4.54 -5.61 -9.47
N ALA A 71 -5.82 -5.61 -9.13
CA ALA A 71 -6.59 -6.80 -8.83
C ALA A 71 -6.61 -7.77 -10.02
N PRO A 72 -6.96 -9.04 -9.81
CA PRO A 72 -7.12 -9.96 -10.93
C PRO A 72 -7.96 -9.34 -12.04
N CYS A 73 -7.43 -9.35 -13.27
CA CYS A 73 -8.03 -8.70 -14.44
C CYS A 73 -8.22 -7.20 -14.36
N GLN A 74 -7.53 -6.51 -13.49
CA GLN A 74 -7.79 -5.11 -13.16
C GLN A 74 -9.26 -4.84 -12.76
N LEU A 75 -10.03 -5.87 -12.42
CA LEU A 75 -11.42 -5.72 -12.02
C LEU A 75 -11.50 -5.14 -10.60
N LYS A 76 -11.80 -3.85 -10.50
CA LYS A 76 -11.92 -3.14 -9.23
C LYS A 76 -13.39 -2.99 -8.86
N LEU A 77 -13.86 -3.77 -7.89
CA LEU A 77 -15.26 -3.80 -7.44
C LEU A 77 -15.53 -2.89 -6.25
N SER A 78 -14.56 -2.07 -5.85
CA SER A 78 -14.70 -1.17 -4.70
C SER A 78 -15.72 -0.05 -4.90
N SER A 79 -16.13 0.22 -6.15
CA SER A 79 -17.15 1.21 -6.48
C SER A 79 -17.98 0.79 -7.70
N PRO A 80 -19.17 1.40 -7.92
CA PRO A 80 -19.97 1.23 -9.12
C PRO A 80 -19.18 1.49 -10.41
N ASP A 81 -18.36 2.51 -10.43
CA ASP A 81 -17.54 2.88 -11.60
C ASP A 81 -16.51 1.80 -11.94
N GLY A 82 -15.96 1.12 -10.94
CA GLY A 82 -15.06 -0.01 -11.16
C GLY A 82 -15.75 -1.20 -11.83
N LEU A 83 -16.99 -1.49 -11.45
CA LEU A 83 -17.82 -2.51 -12.12
C LEU A 83 -18.15 -2.11 -13.56
N LEU A 84 -18.49 -0.85 -13.82
CA LEU A 84 -18.74 -0.31 -15.17
C LEU A 84 -17.49 -0.32 -16.05
N ARG A 85 -16.32 -0.05 -15.47
CA ARG A 85 -15.02 -0.19 -16.13
C ARG A 85 -14.86 -1.63 -16.65
N GLY A 86 -15.15 -2.61 -15.79
CA GLY A 86 -15.02 -4.04 -16.12
C GLY A 86 -13.60 -4.55 -15.98
N GLY A 87 -13.30 -5.65 -16.66
CA GLY A 87 -12.02 -6.36 -16.64
C GLY A 87 -11.12 -6.06 -17.83
N SER A 88 -9.82 -6.29 -17.67
CA SER A 88 -8.81 -6.23 -18.72
C SER A 88 -7.84 -7.42 -18.60
N LYS A 89 -7.25 -7.86 -19.71
CA LYS A 89 -6.18 -8.87 -19.72
C LYS A 89 -4.79 -8.27 -19.54
N ASP A 90 -4.67 -6.96 -19.70
CA ASP A 90 -3.41 -6.25 -19.52
C ASP A 90 -3.04 -6.21 -18.04
N ARG A 91 -1.75 -6.22 -17.77
CA ARG A 91 -1.22 -6.04 -16.41
C ARG A 91 -0.87 -4.58 -16.19
N VAL A 92 -1.24 -4.06 -15.04
CA VAL A 92 -0.79 -2.73 -14.61
C VAL A 92 0.71 -2.77 -14.37
N TYR A 93 1.17 -3.73 -13.59
CA TYR A 93 2.58 -3.91 -13.32
C TYR A 93 3.19 -5.06 -14.15
N ASP A 94 4.32 -4.78 -14.81
CA ASP A 94 5.15 -5.78 -15.48
C ASP A 94 6.61 -5.25 -15.53
N SER A 95 7.48 -5.84 -14.70
CA SER A 95 8.90 -5.46 -14.60
C SER A 95 9.71 -5.73 -15.87
N SER A 96 9.16 -6.49 -16.82
CA SER A 96 9.86 -6.88 -18.05
C SER A 96 9.43 -6.05 -19.27
N ARG A 97 8.43 -5.18 -19.13
CA ARG A 97 7.90 -4.42 -20.28
C ARG A 97 8.96 -3.44 -20.83
N LEU A 98 9.04 -3.40 -22.14
CA LEU A 98 10.02 -2.55 -22.84
C LEU A 98 9.52 -1.11 -23.11
N LYS A 99 8.21 -0.90 -23.03
CA LYS A 99 7.55 0.40 -23.22
C LYS A 99 6.53 0.60 -22.12
N ASP A 100 6.33 1.86 -21.75
CA ASP A 100 5.33 2.22 -20.76
C ASP A 100 3.93 1.73 -21.18
N ALA A 101 3.17 1.26 -20.20
CA ALA A 101 1.77 0.91 -20.41
C ALA A 101 0.89 2.17 -20.46
N PRO A 102 -0.26 2.09 -21.14
CA PRO A 102 -1.29 3.10 -21.03
C PRO A 102 -1.78 3.20 -19.57
N LEU A 103 -2.05 4.41 -19.13
CA LEU A 103 -2.63 4.66 -17.82
C LEU A 103 -4.08 4.15 -17.80
N SER A 104 -4.47 3.49 -16.70
CA SER A 104 -5.82 2.90 -16.55
C SER A 104 -6.41 3.13 -15.14
N ARG A 105 -6.07 4.27 -14.51
CA ARG A 105 -6.54 4.62 -13.18
C ARG A 105 -8.03 4.99 -13.22
N LEU A 106 -8.81 4.30 -12.39
CA LEU A 106 -10.25 4.47 -12.33
C LEU A 106 -10.63 5.91 -11.96
N GLY A 107 -11.58 6.48 -12.71
CA GLY A 107 -12.08 7.86 -12.50
C GLY A 107 -11.11 8.97 -12.91
N ILE A 108 -9.88 8.62 -13.33
CA ILE A 108 -8.83 9.59 -13.69
C ILE A 108 -8.53 9.54 -15.19
N ASP A 109 -8.13 8.40 -15.73
CA ASP A 109 -7.65 8.28 -17.11
C ASP A 109 -8.78 8.05 -18.12
N ALA A 110 -9.90 7.50 -17.67
CA ALA A 110 -11.16 7.43 -18.40
C ALA A 110 -12.34 7.54 -17.43
N ARG A 111 -13.48 8.05 -17.91
CA ARG A 111 -14.66 8.35 -17.09
C ARG A 111 -15.95 7.71 -17.62
N THR A 112 -15.94 7.29 -18.87
CA THR A 112 -17.10 6.69 -19.52
C THR A 112 -16.83 5.23 -19.91
N VAL A 113 -17.89 4.45 -19.97
CA VAL A 113 -17.80 3.04 -20.42
C VAL A 113 -17.17 2.96 -21.81
N GLU A 114 -17.50 3.88 -22.71
CA GLU A 114 -16.96 3.90 -24.08
C GLU A 114 -15.44 4.14 -24.09
N GLU A 115 -14.92 5.03 -23.24
CA GLU A 115 -13.50 5.27 -23.11
C GLU A 115 -12.77 4.03 -22.59
N TRP A 116 -13.34 3.36 -21.58
CA TRP A 116 -12.80 2.11 -21.07
C TRP A 116 -12.76 0.99 -22.13
N ARG A 117 -13.82 0.86 -22.97
CA ARG A 117 -13.82 -0.11 -24.08
C ARG A 117 -12.73 0.20 -25.10
N LYS A 118 -12.40 1.48 -25.35
CA LYS A 118 -11.26 1.88 -26.21
C LYS A 118 -9.90 1.53 -25.60
N LEU A 119 -9.79 1.47 -24.28
CA LEU A 119 -8.61 1.02 -23.55
C LEU A 119 -8.52 -0.51 -23.40
N GLY A 120 -9.42 -1.28 -24.03
CA GLY A 120 -9.38 -2.75 -24.01
C GLY A 120 -10.08 -3.41 -22.84
N PHE A 121 -10.79 -2.64 -21.99
CA PHE A 121 -11.61 -3.22 -20.92
C PHE A 121 -12.90 -3.82 -21.50
N PHE A 122 -13.33 -4.96 -20.94
CA PHE A 122 -14.57 -5.65 -21.29
C PHE A 122 -15.55 -5.69 -20.13
N SER A 123 -16.85 -5.73 -20.42
CA SER A 123 -17.88 -5.85 -19.38
C SER A 123 -17.84 -7.22 -18.73
N VAL A 124 -18.08 -7.25 -17.41
CA VAL A 124 -18.23 -8.50 -16.66
C VAL A 124 -19.69 -8.77 -16.27
N THR A 125 -20.57 -7.77 -16.42
CA THR A 125 -21.98 -7.87 -16.04
C THR A 125 -22.87 -8.12 -17.26
N GLN A 126 -22.95 -7.18 -18.18
CA GLN A 126 -23.79 -7.33 -19.38
C GLN A 126 -23.40 -6.28 -20.43
N ASP A 127 -23.17 -6.73 -21.68
CA ASP A 127 -23.15 -5.85 -22.84
C ASP A 127 -24.52 -5.82 -23.50
N ALA A 128 -24.85 -4.71 -24.16
CA ALA A 128 -26.14 -4.53 -24.82
C ALA A 128 -26.37 -5.66 -25.86
N GLY A 129 -27.43 -6.44 -25.62
CA GLY A 129 -27.82 -7.56 -26.51
C GLY A 129 -27.43 -8.96 -26.00
N THR A 130 -26.68 -9.06 -24.88
CA THR A 130 -26.35 -10.36 -24.29
C THR A 130 -27.38 -10.70 -23.20
N PRO A 131 -27.91 -11.93 -23.13
CA PRO A 131 -28.80 -12.33 -22.03
C PRO A 131 -28.10 -12.23 -20.68
N ALA A 132 -28.76 -11.68 -19.66
CA ALA A 132 -28.17 -11.44 -18.33
C ALA A 132 -27.59 -12.70 -17.66
N HIS A 133 -28.11 -13.89 -17.95
CA HIS A 133 -27.63 -15.17 -17.45
C HIS A 133 -26.33 -15.66 -18.10
N SER A 134 -25.83 -14.97 -19.11
CA SER A 134 -24.59 -15.32 -19.82
C SER A 134 -23.43 -14.35 -19.49
N SER A 135 -23.61 -13.42 -18.55
CA SER A 135 -22.52 -12.53 -18.15
C SER A 135 -21.39 -13.29 -17.44
N THR A 136 -20.15 -12.84 -17.62
CA THR A 136 -18.97 -13.45 -17.01
C THR A 136 -19.13 -13.57 -15.49
N LEU A 137 -19.59 -12.51 -14.82
CA LEU A 137 -19.83 -12.51 -13.38
C LEU A 137 -20.83 -13.61 -12.96
N MET A 138 -21.97 -13.70 -13.64
CA MET A 138 -23.00 -14.69 -13.32
C MET A 138 -22.49 -16.11 -13.53
N ARG A 139 -21.79 -16.36 -14.63
CA ARG A 139 -21.22 -17.69 -14.96
C ARG A 139 -20.21 -18.15 -13.91
N LEU A 140 -19.37 -17.23 -13.42
CA LEU A 140 -18.38 -17.56 -12.39
C LEU A 140 -19.01 -17.77 -11.02
N LEU A 141 -20.05 -17.04 -10.66
CA LEU A 141 -20.83 -17.28 -9.44
C LEU A 141 -21.52 -18.65 -9.48
N GLU A 142 -22.18 -18.98 -10.60
CA GLU A 142 -22.84 -20.29 -10.80
C GLU A 142 -21.83 -21.44 -10.76
N LEU A 143 -20.63 -21.24 -11.34
CA LEU A 143 -19.57 -22.24 -11.35
C LEU A 143 -19.13 -22.61 -9.94
N ALA A 144 -18.86 -21.60 -9.08
CA ALA A 144 -18.47 -21.84 -7.69
C ALA A 144 -19.61 -22.50 -6.86
N HIS A 145 -20.85 -22.07 -7.11
CA HIS A 145 -22.00 -22.62 -6.39
C HIS A 145 -22.31 -24.09 -6.76
N THR A 146 -22.09 -24.45 -8.05
CA THR A 146 -22.33 -25.83 -8.53
C THR A 146 -21.17 -26.78 -8.29
N ASN A 147 -19.95 -26.25 -8.14
CA ASN A 147 -18.74 -27.02 -7.89
C ASN A 147 -18.02 -26.53 -6.62
N PRO A 148 -18.62 -26.67 -5.43
CA PRO A 148 -18.00 -26.22 -4.20
C PRO A 148 -16.73 -27.02 -3.92
N LEU A 149 -15.76 -26.36 -3.31
CA LEU A 149 -14.53 -27.01 -2.88
C LEU A 149 -14.81 -28.04 -1.75
N PRO A 150 -14.01 -29.11 -1.66
CA PRO A 150 -14.09 -30.04 -0.53
C PRO A 150 -13.85 -29.29 0.78
N GLN A 151 -14.75 -29.47 1.74
CA GLN A 151 -14.71 -28.75 3.01
C GLN A 151 -13.46 -29.07 3.81
N ASN A 152 -12.80 -28.03 4.31
CA ASN A 152 -11.61 -28.08 5.18
C ASN A 152 -10.49 -28.98 4.63
N ALA A 153 -10.38 -29.08 3.32
CA ALA A 153 -9.36 -29.85 2.61
C ALA A 153 -8.36 -28.91 1.92
N PRO A 154 -7.12 -29.38 1.64
CA PRO A 154 -6.21 -28.68 0.76
C PRO A 154 -6.88 -28.38 -0.59
N LEU A 155 -6.55 -27.22 -1.17
CA LEU A 155 -7.09 -26.82 -2.47
C LEU A 155 -6.63 -27.77 -3.58
N PRO A 156 -7.48 -28.02 -4.58
CA PRO A 156 -7.10 -28.74 -5.79
C PRO A 156 -5.90 -28.08 -6.49
N ASP A 157 -5.10 -28.90 -7.19
CA ASP A 157 -3.85 -28.42 -7.84
C ASP A 157 -4.09 -27.50 -9.03
N ASP A 158 -5.31 -27.43 -9.56
CA ASP A 158 -5.71 -26.49 -10.60
C ASP A 158 -5.99 -25.07 -10.07
N ILE A 159 -6.01 -24.89 -8.75
CA ILE A 159 -6.13 -23.59 -8.10
C ILE A 159 -4.73 -23.05 -7.75
N GLY A 160 -4.25 -22.09 -8.55
CA GLY A 160 -2.99 -21.39 -8.28
C GLY A 160 -3.21 -20.18 -7.36
N LEU A 161 -2.48 -20.12 -6.25
CA LEU A 161 -2.50 -19.00 -5.30
C LEU A 161 -1.16 -18.27 -5.22
N ASP A 162 -0.12 -18.80 -5.86
CA ASP A 162 1.21 -18.21 -5.79
C ASP A 162 1.25 -16.78 -6.37
N VAL A 163 2.26 -16.03 -5.96
CA VAL A 163 2.43 -14.61 -6.30
C VAL A 163 2.70 -14.38 -7.80
N HIS A 164 3.19 -15.41 -8.49
CA HIS A 164 3.51 -15.36 -9.92
C HIS A 164 2.35 -15.85 -10.80
N ARG A 165 1.23 -16.27 -10.19
CA ARG A 165 0.07 -16.75 -10.94
C ARG A 165 -0.40 -15.73 -11.98
N LYS A 166 -0.95 -16.23 -13.07
CA LYS A 166 -1.59 -15.35 -14.04
C LYS A 166 -2.88 -14.80 -13.47
N LEU A 167 -2.92 -13.49 -13.24
CA LEU A 167 -4.11 -12.77 -12.81
C LEU A 167 -5.01 -12.43 -14.01
N SER A 168 -5.30 -13.41 -14.86
CA SER A 168 -6.13 -13.22 -16.07
C SER A 168 -7.48 -13.88 -15.89
N CYS A 169 -8.54 -13.21 -16.32
CA CYS A 169 -9.88 -13.77 -16.36
C CYS A 169 -10.32 -14.05 -17.81
N PRO A 170 -11.35 -14.90 -17.99
CA PRO A 170 -11.96 -15.08 -19.29
C PRO A 170 -12.67 -13.79 -19.72
N ALA A 171 -12.47 -13.39 -20.97
CA ALA A 171 -13.32 -12.42 -21.63
C ALA A 171 -14.71 -13.03 -21.92
N PRO A 172 -15.74 -12.22 -22.26
CA PRO A 172 -17.09 -12.74 -22.48
C PRO A 172 -17.20 -13.83 -23.53
N ASP A 173 -16.36 -13.80 -24.57
CA ASP A 173 -16.31 -14.82 -25.65
C ASP A 173 -15.50 -16.07 -25.25
N GLU A 174 -14.78 -16.04 -24.13
CA GLU A 174 -13.99 -17.18 -23.64
C GLU A 174 -14.64 -17.91 -22.47
N ILE A 175 -15.72 -17.36 -21.89
CA ILE A 175 -16.28 -17.84 -20.62
C ILE A 175 -16.75 -19.29 -20.68
N ASP A 176 -17.34 -19.72 -21.79
CA ASP A 176 -17.85 -21.08 -21.92
C ASP A 176 -16.71 -22.12 -21.96
N ALA A 177 -15.62 -21.82 -22.67
CA ALA A 177 -14.43 -22.67 -22.68
C ALA A 177 -13.77 -22.68 -21.30
N TYR A 178 -13.66 -21.52 -20.64
CA TYR A 178 -13.09 -21.42 -19.30
C TYR A 178 -13.86 -22.27 -18.28
N VAL A 179 -15.19 -22.18 -18.26
CA VAL A 179 -16.04 -22.97 -17.33
C VAL A 179 -15.88 -24.48 -17.58
N ALA A 180 -15.71 -24.88 -18.83
CA ALA A 180 -15.51 -26.30 -19.17
C ALA A 180 -14.14 -26.83 -18.74
N ASP A 181 -13.10 -25.99 -18.85
CA ASP A 181 -11.70 -26.37 -18.61
C ASP A 181 -11.28 -26.17 -17.13
N HIS A 182 -11.99 -25.32 -16.38
CA HIS A 182 -11.65 -24.95 -15.00
C HIS A 182 -12.84 -25.13 -14.04
N PRO A 183 -13.17 -26.35 -13.65
CA PRO A 183 -14.34 -26.62 -12.80
C PRO A 183 -14.29 -25.94 -11.42
N HIS A 184 -13.09 -25.65 -10.89
CA HIS A 184 -12.89 -24.93 -9.63
C HIS A 184 -12.55 -23.43 -9.83
N GLY A 185 -12.67 -22.94 -11.06
CA GLY A 185 -12.35 -21.55 -11.42
C GLY A 185 -13.44 -20.53 -11.11
N GLY A 186 -14.47 -20.91 -10.35
CA GLY A 186 -15.60 -20.04 -9.99
C GLY A 186 -15.21 -18.94 -8.98
N MET A 187 -16.15 -18.03 -8.70
CA MET A 187 -15.97 -16.92 -7.76
C MET A 187 -16.91 -17.04 -6.55
N PRO A 188 -16.41 -16.82 -5.33
CA PRO A 188 -15.06 -16.39 -4.94
C PRO A 188 -14.00 -17.47 -5.19
N TYR A 189 -12.86 -17.05 -5.77
CA TYR A 189 -11.84 -17.99 -6.26
C TYR A 189 -11.04 -18.66 -5.15
N GLY A 190 -11.04 -19.98 -5.15
CA GLY A 190 -10.25 -20.80 -4.23
C GLY A 190 -10.62 -20.58 -2.75
N THR A 191 -11.88 -20.27 -2.42
CA THR A 191 -12.37 -20.08 -1.06
C THR A 191 -13.64 -20.88 -0.82
N ALA A 192 -14.07 -20.97 0.44
CA ALA A 192 -15.39 -21.48 0.79
C ALA A 192 -16.49 -20.79 -0.04
N ALA A 193 -17.49 -21.56 -0.43
CA ALA A 193 -18.63 -21.04 -1.20
C ALA A 193 -19.38 -19.94 -0.42
N LEU A 194 -20.06 -19.09 -1.17
CA LEU A 194 -21.03 -18.15 -0.59
C LEU A 194 -22.17 -18.94 0.08
N SER A 195 -22.78 -18.35 1.09
CA SER A 195 -24.05 -18.89 1.61
C SER A 195 -25.14 -18.83 0.52
N ASP A 196 -26.15 -19.66 0.64
CA ASP A 196 -27.27 -19.66 -0.31
C ASP A 196 -27.94 -18.27 -0.39
N GLU A 197 -28.02 -17.55 0.72
CA GLU A 197 -28.58 -16.21 0.80
C GLU A 197 -27.73 -15.20 0.04
N GLU A 198 -26.40 -15.21 0.25
CA GLU A 198 -25.45 -14.35 -0.48
C GLU A 198 -25.45 -14.66 -1.98
N PHE A 199 -25.45 -15.95 -2.34
CA PHE A 199 -25.52 -16.37 -3.74
C PHE A 199 -26.83 -15.93 -4.39
N HIS A 200 -27.98 -16.14 -3.74
CA HIS A 200 -29.26 -15.70 -4.28
C HIS A 200 -29.38 -14.19 -4.42
N LEU A 201 -28.83 -13.44 -3.47
CA LEU A 201 -28.79 -11.98 -3.51
C LEU A 201 -27.97 -11.51 -4.72
N LEU A 202 -26.73 -11.94 -4.84
CA LEU A 202 -25.82 -11.52 -5.91
C LEU A 202 -26.29 -12.00 -7.29
N SER A 203 -26.80 -13.25 -7.39
CA SER A 203 -27.29 -13.78 -8.65
C SER A 203 -28.56 -13.09 -9.12
N SER A 204 -29.47 -12.72 -8.19
CA SER A 204 -30.66 -11.96 -8.53
C SER A 204 -30.33 -10.56 -9.03
N TRP A 205 -29.38 -9.89 -8.38
CA TRP A 205 -28.85 -8.60 -8.78
C TRP A 205 -28.17 -8.66 -10.16
N ALA A 206 -27.28 -9.64 -10.38
CA ALA A 206 -26.57 -9.80 -11.64
C ALA A 206 -27.54 -10.13 -12.82
N ARG A 207 -28.54 -10.99 -12.59
CA ARG A 207 -29.60 -11.31 -13.59
C ARG A 207 -30.47 -10.12 -13.94
N ALA A 208 -30.63 -9.18 -13.01
CA ALA A 208 -31.36 -7.94 -13.24
C ALA A 208 -30.53 -6.89 -14.01
N GLY A 209 -29.32 -7.22 -14.46
CA GLY A 209 -28.43 -6.31 -15.17
C GLY A 209 -27.53 -5.50 -14.26
N ALA A 210 -27.35 -5.94 -13.00
CA ALA A 210 -26.49 -5.31 -12.01
C ALA A 210 -26.76 -3.80 -11.81
N PRO A 211 -27.99 -3.40 -11.42
CA PRO A 211 -28.34 -1.99 -11.28
C PRO A 211 -27.50 -1.29 -10.21
N LEU A 212 -26.94 -0.11 -10.54
CA LEU A 212 -25.97 0.62 -9.74
C LEU A 212 -26.53 1.86 -9.03
N SER A 213 -27.85 2.00 -9.00
CA SER A 213 -28.47 3.08 -8.23
C SER A 213 -28.21 2.87 -6.74
N GLY A 214 -27.63 3.87 -6.10
CA GLY A 214 -27.30 3.85 -4.68
C GLY A 214 -27.53 5.21 -4.04
N HIS A 215 -27.61 5.22 -2.73
CA HIS A 215 -27.62 6.43 -1.92
C HIS A 215 -26.15 6.84 -1.67
N VAL A 216 -25.84 8.07 -1.94
CA VAL A 216 -24.58 8.69 -1.51
C VAL A 216 -24.90 9.49 -0.24
N ASP A 217 -24.25 9.16 0.86
CA ASP A 217 -24.42 9.90 2.10
C ASP A 217 -23.96 11.34 1.91
N PRO A 218 -24.81 12.33 2.22
CA PRO A 218 -24.43 13.73 2.06
C PRO A 218 -23.27 14.09 2.99
N ILE A 219 -22.37 14.91 2.51
CA ILE A 219 -21.27 15.45 3.31
C ILE A 219 -21.87 16.47 4.29
N PRO A 220 -21.60 16.37 5.60
CA PRO A 220 -22.07 17.33 6.58
C PRO A 220 -21.59 18.76 6.25
N PRO A 221 -22.40 19.80 6.55
CA PRO A 221 -22.03 21.19 6.24
C PRO A 221 -20.72 21.65 6.89
N GLU A 222 -20.42 21.18 8.12
CA GLU A 222 -19.17 21.46 8.81
C GLU A 222 -17.95 20.86 8.09
N ILE A 223 -18.07 19.65 7.55
CA ILE A 223 -17.01 19.02 6.77
C ILE A 223 -16.84 19.74 5.43
N THR A 224 -17.94 20.17 4.80
CA THR A 224 -17.87 21.01 3.60
C THR A 224 -17.14 22.31 3.89
N ALA A 225 -17.42 22.97 5.02
CA ALA A 225 -16.71 24.19 5.41
C ALA A 225 -15.21 23.96 5.65
N ASN A 226 -14.83 22.83 6.24
CA ASN A 226 -13.42 22.46 6.43
C ASN A 226 -12.73 22.18 5.08
N THR A 227 -13.38 21.47 4.16
CA THR A 227 -12.83 21.26 2.80
C THR A 227 -12.68 22.57 2.03
N ASP A 228 -13.64 23.49 2.15
CA ASP A 228 -13.56 24.82 1.54
C ASP A 228 -12.41 25.66 2.12
N ALA A 229 -12.14 25.54 3.43
CA ALA A 229 -11.01 26.20 4.07
C ALA A 229 -9.66 25.66 3.58
N ILE A 230 -9.55 24.32 3.40
CA ILE A 230 -8.37 23.67 2.83
C ILE A 230 -8.16 24.14 1.38
N GLU A 231 -9.21 24.13 0.54
CA GLU A 231 -9.12 24.61 -0.84
C GLU A 231 -8.73 26.09 -0.90
N THR A 232 -9.27 26.93 0.00
CA THR A 232 -8.91 28.36 0.10
C THR A 232 -7.44 28.54 0.43
N PHE A 233 -6.90 27.76 1.39
CA PHE A 233 -5.50 27.80 1.75
C PHE A 233 -4.59 27.39 0.58
N LEU A 234 -4.94 26.33 -0.14
CA LEU A 234 -4.13 25.81 -1.25
C LEU A 234 -4.22 26.62 -2.54
N ASN A 235 -5.18 27.53 -2.66
CA ASN A 235 -5.37 28.37 -3.84
C ASN A 235 -5.11 29.86 -3.57
N GLY A 236 -4.25 30.15 -2.59
CA GLY A 236 -3.82 31.52 -2.31
C GLY A 236 -3.18 32.20 -3.52
N PRO A 237 -3.30 33.53 -3.64
CA PRO A 237 -2.90 34.25 -4.84
C PRO A 237 -1.41 34.50 -4.96
N ASP A 238 -0.68 34.51 -3.86
CA ASP A 238 0.73 34.91 -3.82
C ASP A 238 1.66 33.80 -4.34
N LEU A 239 2.85 34.16 -4.78
CA LEU A 239 3.83 33.18 -5.27
C LEU A 239 4.21 32.17 -4.20
N ARG A 240 4.35 32.64 -2.95
CA ARG A 240 4.67 31.76 -1.80
C ARG A 240 3.53 30.78 -1.55
N ASP A 241 2.27 31.23 -1.53
CA ASP A 241 1.10 30.35 -1.38
C ASP A 241 1.11 29.25 -2.44
N ARG A 242 1.34 29.63 -3.69
CA ARG A 242 1.33 28.69 -4.84
C ARG A 242 2.47 27.69 -4.78
N LEU A 243 3.66 28.11 -4.32
CA LEU A 243 4.79 27.17 -4.17
C LEU A 243 4.56 26.20 -3.01
N VAL A 244 4.05 26.69 -1.87
CA VAL A 244 3.72 25.85 -0.72
C VAL A 244 2.57 24.89 -1.09
N ALA A 245 1.52 25.34 -1.77
CA ALA A 245 0.45 24.49 -2.23
C ALA A 245 0.94 23.38 -3.18
N ARG A 246 1.89 23.67 -4.07
CA ARG A 246 2.55 22.67 -4.90
C ARG A 246 3.32 21.65 -4.05
N TYR A 247 4.08 22.10 -3.07
CA TYR A 247 4.84 21.25 -2.16
C TYR A 247 3.92 20.29 -1.41
N LEU A 248 2.85 20.82 -0.80
CA LEU A 248 1.85 20.03 -0.09
C LEU A 248 1.15 19.02 -1.01
N TYR A 249 0.72 19.46 -2.21
CA TYR A 249 0.10 18.54 -3.16
C TYR A 249 1.02 17.38 -3.57
N GLU A 250 2.28 17.68 -3.91
CA GLU A 250 3.24 16.66 -4.32
C GLU A 250 3.56 15.66 -3.20
N HIS A 251 3.37 16.04 -1.93
CA HIS A 251 3.57 15.18 -0.77
C HIS A 251 2.28 14.48 -0.28
N LEU A 252 1.11 14.96 -0.63
CA LEU A 252 -0.18 14.44 -0.13
C LEU A 252 -1.07 13.83 -1.21
N PHE A 253 -0.60 13.70 -2.45
CA PHE A 253 -1.43 13.21 -3.56
C PHE A 253 -1.91 11.76 -3.40
N LEU A 254 -1.22 10.95 -2.59
CA LEU A 254 -1.62 9.58 -2.23
C LEU A 254 -2.44 9.52 -0.94
N ALA A 255 -2.57 10.62 -0.22
CA ALA A 255 -3.22 10.61 1.07
C ALA A 255 -4.72 10.32 0.94
N HIS A 256 -5.21 9.46 1.80
CA HIS A 256 -6.60 9.43 2.19
C HIS A 256 -6.79 10.47 3.31
N LEU A 257 -7.20 11.67 2.91
CA LEU A 257 -7.38 12.78 3.83
C LEU A 257 -8.60 12.52 4.72
N HIS A 258 -8.39 12.44 6.01
CA HIS A 258 -9.46 12.46 7.00
C HIS A 258 -9.67 13.89 7.47
N ILE A 259 -10.89 14.40 7.30
CA ILE A 259 -11.23 15.76 7.74
C ILE A 259 -11.60 15.71 9.22
N GLU A 260 -10.95 16.54 10.01
CA GLU A 260 -11.19 16.63 11.46
C GLU A 260 -12.69 16.80 11.77
N GLY A 261 -13.20 15.92 12.64
CA GLY A 261 -14.61 15.90 13.05
C GLY A 261 -15.54 15.09 12.13
N ASP A 262 -15.04 14.48 11.05
CA ASP A 262 -15.84 13.62 10.18
C ASP A 262 -15.94 12.17 10.71
N SER A 263 -16.79 11.39 10.05
CA SER A 263 -16.88 9.94 10.26
C SER A 263 -15.51 9.28 9.99
N PRO A 264 -15.04 8.34 10.82
CA PRO A 264 -13.77 7.66 10.61
C PRO A 264 -13.70 6.84 9.32
N HIS A 265 -14.80 6.64 8.62
CA HIS A 265 -14.87 5.89 7.37
C HIS A 265 -15.05 6.77 6.12
N ARG A 266 -15.01 8.10 6.26
CA ARG A 266 -15.08 9.03 5.13
C ARG A 266 -13.74 9.68 4.89
N PHE A 267 -13.25 9.53 3.67
CA PHE A 267 -11.95 10.03 3.24
C PHE A 267 -12.08 10.88 1.99
N PHE A 268 -11.10 11.75 1.82
CA PHE A 268 -10.98 12.61 0.65
C PHE A 268 -9.59 12.46 0.04
N ARG A 269 -9.41 12.93 -1.19
CA ARG A 269 -8.12 13.03 -1.86
C ARG A 269 -7.89 14.43 -2.40
N LEU A 270 -6.63 14.83 -2.43
CA LEU A 270 -6.19 16.10 -2.98
C LEU A 270 -5.88 15.93 -4.47
N VAL A 271 -6.51 16.77 -5.32
CA VAL A 271 -6.36 16.68 -6.77
C VAL A 271 -6.08 18.05 -7.39
N ARG A 272 -5.50 18.03 -8.60
CA ARG A 272 -5.46 19.23 -9.46
C ARG A 272 -6.68 19.24 -10.37
N SER A 273 -7.33 20.40 -10.54
CA SER A 273 -8.56 20.56 -11.31
C SER A 273 -8.50 21.76 -12.24
N LYS A 274 -9.13 21.63 -13.41
CA LYS A 274 -9.34 22.73 -14.36
C LYS A 274 -10.44 23.68 -13.88
N SER A 275 -11.35 23.20 -13.04
CA SER A 275 -12.48 23.97 -12.51
C SER A 275 -12.15 24.53 -11.12
N PRO A 276 -12.59 25.80 -10.83
CA PRO A 276 -12.31 26.47 -9.56
C PRO A 276 -13.12 25.88 -8.39
N PRO A 277 -12.76 26.21 -7.14
CA PRO A 277 -13.56 25.93 -5.95
C PRO A 277 -15.05 26.33 -6.11
N GLY A 278 -15.94 25.57 -5.47
CA GLY A 278 -17.37 25.77 -5.56
C GLY A 278 -18.04 25.25 -6.85
N THR A 279 -17.27 24.63 -7.76
CA THR A 279 -17.80 23.99 -8.98
C THR A 279 -17.44 22.51 -9.02
N PRO A 280 -18.13 21.66 -9.81
CA PRO A 280 -17.75 20.25 -9.94
C PRO A 280 -16.29 20.09 -10.35
N VAL A 281 -15.60 19.12 -9.73
CA VAL A 281 -14.19 18.86 -10.00
C VAL A 281 -13.99 18.33 -11.43
N ASN A 282 -13.06 18.96 -12.16
CA ASN A 282 -12.59 18.50 -13.46
C ASN A 282 -11.10 18.17 -13.35
N GLU A 283 -10.82 16.98 -12.85
CA GLU A 283 -9.48 16.54 -12.50
C GLU A 283 -8.52 16.54 -13.68
N ILE A 284 -7.29 16.98 -13.42
CA ILE A 284 -6.17 16.95 -14.36
C ILE A 284 -5.40 15.65 -14.12
N ALA A 285 -5.53 14.73 -15.04
CA ALA A 285 -4.79 13.48 -15.04
C ALA A 285 -3.36 13.69 -15.52
N THR A 286 -2.38 13.47 -14.64
CA THR A 286 -0.95 13.40 -14.99
C THR A 286 -0.40 12.06 -14.53
N ARG A 287 0.73 11.64 -15.09
CA ARG A 287 1.37 10.38 -14.70
C ARG A 287 1.90 10.46 -13.27
N ARG A 288 2.54 11.56 -12.94
CA ARG A 288 3.15 11.84 -11.63
C ARG A 288 2.62 13.16 -11.06
N PRO A 289 2.65 13.38 -9.74
CA PRO A 289 2.13 14.60 -9.14
C PRO A 289 2.90 15.86 -9.56
N PHE A 290 4.19 15.75 -9.86
CA PHE A 290 5.04 16.87 -10.29
C PHE A 290 5.05 17.10 -11.80
N ASP A 291 4.37 16.29 -12.61
CA ASP A 291 4.24 16.51 -14.04
C ASP A 291 3.47 17.80 -14.33
N ASP A 292 3.76 18.41 -15.49
CA ASP A 292 3.08 19.63 -15.95
C ASP A 292 1.56 19.41 -16.01
N PRO A 293 0.75 20.19 -15.29
CA PRO A 293 -0.70 20.11 -15.38
C PRO A 293 -1.26 20.49 -16.76
N GLY A 294 -0.45 21.05 -17.66
CA GLY A 294 -0.82 21.33 -19.05
C GLY A 294 -1.90 22.38 -19.24
N SER A 295 -2.37 23.02 -18.18
CA SER A 295 -3.40 24.05 -18.21
C SER A 295 -3.14 25.14 -17.18
N ALA A 296 -3.42 26.39 -17.57
CA ALA A 296 -3.41 27.54 -16.68
C ALA A 296 -4.66 28.37 -16.92
N PRO A 297 -5.42 28.78 -15.89
CA PRO A 297 -5.22 28.41 -14.49
C PRO A 297 -5.65 26.99 -14.18
N PHE A 298 -5.12 26.43 -13.10
CA PHE A 298 -5.62 25.22 -12.45
C PHE A 298 -5.72 25.46 -10.93
N TYR A 299 -6.44 24.57 -10.24
CA TYR A 299 -6.76 24.69 -8.84
C TYR A 299 -6.49 23.39 -8.11
N TYR A 300 -6.12 23.47 -6.83
CA TYR A 300 -6.10 22.33 -5.93
C TYR A 300 -7.49 22.15 -5.31
N ARG A 301 -7.98 20.94 -5.36
CA ARG A 301 -9.35 20.60 -4.92
C ARG A 301 -9.34 19.38 -4.03
N VAL A 302 -10.26 19.33 -3.11
CA VAL A 302 -10.54 18.20 -2.22
C VAL A 302 -11.77 17.46 -2.74
N THR A 303 -11.65 16.17 -3.02
CA THR A 303 -12.77 15.36 -3.54
C THR A 303 -12.93 14.09 -2.72
N PRO A 304 -14.16 13.61 -2.44
CA PRO A 304 -14.37 12.37 -1.74
C PRO A 304 -13.67 11.19 -2.42
N VAL A 305 -13.22 10.22 -1.62
CA VAL A 305 -12.81 8.90 -2.12
C VAL A 305 -14.07 8.06 -2.24
N ASP A 306 -14.39 7.66 -3.48
CA ASP A 306 -15.54 6.83 -3.74
C ASP A 306 -15.19 5.35 -3.59
N GLY A 307 -15.97 4.65 -2.76
CA GLY A 307 -15.89 3.20 -2.61
C GLY A 307 -15.00 2.72 -1.46
N THR A 308 -14.93 1.39 -1.35
CA THR A 308 -14.24 0.69 -0.27
C THR A 308 -12.72 0.78 -0.43
N ILE A 309 -12.03 1.15 0.63
CA ILE A 309 -10.58 1.29 0.68
C ILE A 309 -9.97 0.00 1.23
N LEU A 310 -8.96 -0.55 0.55
CA LEU A 310 -8.18 -1.66 1.06
C LEU A 310 -7.13 -1.18 2.07
N HIS A 311 -6.92 -1.96 3.14
CA HIS A 311 -5.93 -1.63 4.17
C HIS A 311 -4.54 -1.34 3.61
N LYS A 312 -4.10 -2.10 2.62
CA LYS A 312 -2.77 -1.90 2.01
C LYS A 312 -2.62 -0.62 1.18
N GLU A 313 -3.71 -0.05 0.69
CA GLU A 313 -3.72 1.24 -0.03
C GLU A 313 -4.02 2.42 0.90
N HIS A 314 -4.36 2.15 2.16
CA HIS A 314 -4.87 3.15 3.09
C HIS A 314 -3.74 3.96 3.72
N MET A 315 -3.51 5.15 3.17
CA MET A 315 -2.51 6.11 3.63
C MET A 315 -3.22 7.30 4.28
N VAL A 316 -3.62 7.13 5.53
CA VAL A 316 -4.39 8.14 6.27
C VAL A 316 -3.54 9.37 6.56
N TYR A 317 -4.12 10.53 6.33
CA TYR A 317 -3.56 11.82 6.69
C TYR A 317 -4.67 12.72 7.26
N GLU A 318 -4.55 13.10 8.53
CA GLU A 318 -5.54 13.95 9.18
C GLU A 318 -5.30 15.43 8.87
N ILE A 319 -6.36 16.12 8.44
CA ILE A 319 -6.29 17.53 8.07
C ILE A 319 -7.53 18.28 8.57
N GLY A 320 -7.32 19.46 9.12
CA GLY A 320 -8.37 20.32 9.65
C GLY A 320 -7.83 21.72 9.99
N PRO A 321 -8.59 22.53 10.71
CA PRO A 321 -8.18 23.88 11.07
C PRO A 321 -6.84 23.95 11.81
N GLU A 322 -6.58 23.06 12.75
CA GLU A 322 -5.31 23.02 13.52
C GLU A 322 -4.12 22.71 12.59
N ARG A 323 -4.31 21.79 11.64
CA ARG A 323 -3.27 21.46 10.67
C ARG A 323 -3.00 22.63 9.71
N LEU A 324 -4.00 23.36 9.29
CA LEU A 324 -3.82 24.56 8.49
C LEU A 324 -3.07 25.66 9.26
N ASP A 325 -3.32 25.81 10.55
CA ASP A 325 -2.57 26.75 11.40
C ASP A 325 -1.11 26.28 11.57
N ARG A 326 -0.87 24.98 11.69
CA ARG A 326 0.47 24.41 11.66
C ARG A 326 1.21 24.72 10.37
N TYR A 327 0.55 24.56 9.21
CA TYR A 327 1.14 24.92 7.92
C TYR A 327 1.46 26.40 7.80
N ARG A 328 0.58 27.28 8.33
CA ARG A 328 0.88 28.72 8.38
C ARG A 328 2.12 28.99 9.25
N ALA A 329 2.22 28.36 10.38
CA ALA A 329 3.40 28.48 11.25
C ALA A 329 4.68 27.97 10.59
N LEU A 330 4.62 26.82 9.88
CA LEU A 330 5.79 26.24 9.24
C LEU A 330 6.30 27.02 8.03
N PHE A 331 5.40 27.46 7.15
CA PHE A 331 5.76 27.97 5.85
C PHE A 331 5.69 29.49 5.72
N PHE A 332 5.01 30.19 6.63
CA PHE A 332 4.75 31.62 6.49
C PHE A 332 5.15 32.47 7.71
N SER A 333 5.64 31.87 8.81
CA SER A 333 6.14 32.64 9.95
C SER A 333 7.41 33.43 9.60
N ASP A 334 8.26 32.87 8.76
CA ASP A 334 9.49 33.51 8.30
C ASP A 334 9.32 34.12 6.90
N GLU A 335 10.00 35.23 6.67
CA GLU A 335 10.09 35.83 5.35
C GLU A 335 11.18 35.11 4.52
N TRP A 336 10.79 34.64 3.33
CA TRP A 336 11.74 34.09 2.36
C TRP A 336 11.41 34.59 0.94
N PRO A 337 12.43 34.96 0.15
CA PRO A 337 12.22 35.57 -1.14
C PRO A 337 11.80 34.56 -2.20
N LEU A 338 10.85 34.93 -3.06
CA LEU A 338 10.47 34.18 -4.24
C LEU A 338 10.06 35.13 -5.35
N ASP A 339 10.88 35.26 -6.39
CA ASP A 339 10.62 36.16 -7.50
C ASP A 339 9.76 35.52 -8.61
N THR A 340 9.93 34.21 -8.81
CA THR A 340 9.22 33.44 -9.84
C THR A 340 8.94 32.01 -9.35
N LEU A 341 7.82 31.42 -9.81
CA LEU A 341 7.55 30.01 -9.57
C LEU A 341 8.48 29.15 -10.42
N PRO A 342 8.98 28.01 -9.86
CA PRO A 342 9.68 27.01 -10.65
C PRO A 342 8.73 26.40 -11.69
N ASP A 343 9.27 26.09 -12.86
CA ASP A 343 8.52 25.43 -13.92
C ASP A 343 8.21 23.94 -13.60
N TYR A 344 7.57 23.25 -14.53
CA TYR A 344 7.26 21.82 -14.47
C TYR A 344 8.12 21.01 -15.45
N SER A 345 9.29 21.53 -15.86
CA SER A 345 10.22 20.73 -16.66
C SER A 345 10.66 19.48 -15.89
N ALA A 346 11.02 18.41 -16.59
CA ALA A 346 11.51 17.20 -15.97
C ALA A 346 12.72 17.44 -15.04
N ALA A 347 13.59 18.37 -15.41
CA ALA A 347 14.75 18.75 -14.61
C ALA A 347 14.38 19.46 -13.30
N ALA A 348 13.34 20.29 -13.30
CA ALA A 348 12.84 20.96 -12.09
C ALA A 348 11.93 20.03 -11.30
N GLY A 349 10.93 19.41 -11.93
CA GLY A 349 9.92 18.57 -11.26
C GLY A 349 10.50 17.35 -10.54
N GLY A 350 11.52 16.72 -11.12
CA GLY A 350 12.16 15.54 -10.55
C GLY A 350 13.25 15.82 -9.50
N ASN A 351 13.47 17.10 -9.10
CA ASN A 351 14.46 17.44 -8.06
C ASN A 351 13.86 18.41 -7.04
N PRO A 352 13.36 17.93 -5.90
CA PRO A 352 12.72 18.75 -4.88
C PRO A 352 13.68 19.79 -4.27
N PHE A 353 14.98 19.54 -4.27
CA PHE A 353 15.99 20.48 -3.76
C PHE A 353 16.20 21.68 -4.70
N THR A 354 15.82 21.54 -5.95
CA THR A 354 15.82 22.64 -6.93
C THR A 354 14.46 23.32 -6.97
N THR A 355 13.39 22.52 -7.08
CA THR A 355 12.00 23.03 -7.20
C THR A 355 11.59 23.83 -5.96
N PHE A 356 11.89 23.33 -4.78
CA PHE A 356 11.47 23.94 -3.51
C PHE A 356 12.62 24.61 -2.75
N ALA A 357 13.69 25.00 -3.47
CA ALA A 357 14.87 25.62 -2.86
C ALA A 357 14.54 26.90 -2.07
N ALA A 358 13.50 27.64 -2.45
CA ALA A 358 13.09 28.85 -1.77
C ALA A 358 12.41 28.60 -0.42
N ILE A 359 11.74 27.46 -0.24
CA ILE A 359 11.12 27.09 1.04
C ILE A 359 12.22 26.68 2.02
N PRO A 360 12.28 27.27 3.24
CA PRO A 360 13.31 26.93 4.23
C PRO A 360 13.42 25.42 4.46
N ALA A 361 14.64 24.90 4.53
CA ALA A 361 14.91 23.47 4.78
C ALA A 361 14.25 22.99 6.08
N ARG A 362 14.32 23.81 7.14
CA ARG A 362 13.68 23.54 8.41
C ARG A 362 12.18 23.31 8.26
N SER A 363 11.47 24.20 7.57
CA SER A 363 10.02 24.09 7.36
C SER A 363 9.65 22.79 6.64
N ARG A 364 10.42 22.43 5.61
CA ARG A 364 10.22 21.20 4.85
C ARG A 364 10.50 19.96 5.69
N TYR A 365 11.60 19.94 6.43
CA TYR A 365 11.97 18.81 7.27
C TYR A 365 10.97 18.62 8.42
N THR A 366 10.61 19.71 9.12
CA THR A 366 9.61 19.64 10.21
C THR A 366 8.25 19.15 9.67
N PHE A 367 7.83 19.58 8.48
CA PHE A 367 6.62 19.06 7.81
C PHE A 367 6.68 17.53 7.61
N LEU A 368 7.82 16.99 7.19
CA LEU A 368 7.98 15.54 7.04
C LEU A 368 8.02 14.82 8.41
N LEU A 369 8.62 15.43 9.42
CA LEU A 369 8.70 14.86 10.78
C LEU A 369 7.33 14.89 11.48
N ASP A 370 6.53 15.94 11.28
CA ASP A 370 5.20 16.05 11.88
C ASP A 370 4.32 14.83 11.60
N ASP A 371 4.52 14.16 10.45
CA ASP A 371 3.78 12.99 10.00
C ASP A 371 4.72 11.89 9.46
N ALA A 372 5.80 11.61 10.17
CA ALA A 372 6.84 10.70 9.69
C ALA A 372 6.32 9.28 9.44
N LEU A 373 5.35 8.81 10.21
CA LEU A 373 4.68 7.53 9.96
C LEU A 373 4.00 7.51 8.59
N TYR A 374 3.28 8.58 8.22
CA TYR A 374 2.64 8.66 6.90
C TYR A 374 3.65 8.58 5.77
N PHE A 375 4.73 9.37 5.82
CA PHE A 375 5.74 9.41 4.77
C PHE A 375 6.52 8.10 4.67
N VAL A 376 6.94 7.52 5.79
CA VAL A 376 7.65 6.23 5.80
C VAL A 376 6.72 5.11 5.37
N ARG A 377 5.45 5.09 5.82
CA ARG A 377 4.46 4.09 5.40
C ARG A 377 4.17 4.17 3.90
N SER A 378 4.04 5.38 3.35
CA SER A 378 3.81 5.59 1.92
C SER A 378 4.96 5.04 1.07
N PHE A 379 6.19 5.21 1.52
CA PHE A 379 7.37 4.66 0.86
C PHE A 379 7.45 3.13 1.00
N ILE A 380 7.18 2.58 2.17
CA ILE A 380 7.31 1.14 2.47
C ILE A 380 6.21 0.33 1.77
N ARG A 381 4.96 0.76 1.85
CA ARG A 381 3.84 0.13 1.12
C ARG A 381 3.90 0.42 -0.37
N GLY A 382 4.44 1.58 -0.74
CA GLY A 382 4.50 2.06 -2.11
C GLY A 382 3.14 2.42 -2.69
N PRO A 383 3.12 3.12 -3.81
CA PRO A 383 1.88 3.47 -4.52
C PRO A 383 1.30 2.29 -5.31
N VAL A 384 1.72 1.06 -5.02
CA VAL A 384 1.36 -0.14 -5.78
C VAL A 384 0.73 -1.19 -4.90
N CYS A 385 -0.43 -1.65 -5.29
CA CYS A 385 -1.11 -2.74 -4.62
C CYS A 385 -0.42 -4.10 -4.75
N TYR A 386 0.30 -4.28 -5.83
CA TYR A 386 1.10 -5.47 -6.12
C TYR A 386 2.58 -5.09 -5.94
N GLY A 387 2.93 -4.73 -4.69
CA GLY A 387 4.23 -4.15 -4.36
C GLY A 387 5.43 -5.01 -4.65
N GLN A 388 5.20 -6.32 -4.72
CA GLN A 388 6.17 -7.36 -4.91
C GLN A 388 7.30 -7.00 -5.87
N VAL A 389 6.97 -6.55 -7.06
CA VAL A 389 7.96 -6.44 -8.13
C VAL A 389 8.65 -5.08 -8.11
N ALA A 390 7.99 -4.07 -7.57
CA ALA A 390 8.61 -2.75 -7.37
C ALA A 390 9.46 -2.71 -6.10
N VAL A 391 9.07 -3.48 -5.10
CA VAL A 391 9.70 -3.57 -3.79
C VAL A 391 10.22 -4.97 -3.46
N ASP A 392 10.17 -5.89 -4.40
CA ASP A 392 10.73 -7.25 -4.34
C ASP A 392 12.24 -7.19 -4.12
N VAL A 393 12.54 -6.92 -2.90
CA VAL A 393 13.79 -6.37 -2.66
C VAL A 393 14.49 -7.06 -1.57
N ILE A 394 13.94 -6.95 -0.43
CA ILE A 394 14.63 -7.32 0.77
C ILE A 394 13.52 -7.58 1.77
N GLU A 395 13.43 -8.81 2.17
CA GLU A 395 12.61 -9.18 3.30
C GLU A 395 13.41 -8.89 4.55
N ASP A 396 12.98 -7.94 5.36
CA ASP A 396 13.64 -7.60 6.61
C ASP A 396 12.73 -6.83 7.58
N ARG A 397 13.14 -6.79 8.82
CA ARG A 397 12.63 -5.89 9.83
C ARG A 397 13.74 -4.96 10.29
N PHE A 398 13.47 -3.68 10.31
CA PHE A 398 14.43 -2.67 10.80
C PHE A 398 13.75 -1.52 11.54
N TRP A 399 14.52 -0.81 12.33
CA TRP A 399 14.05 0.35 13.09
C TRP A 399 14.53 1.64 12.43
N VAL A 400 13.67 2.66 12.47
CA VAL A 400 13.91 3.97 11.87
C VAL A 400 13.79 5.03 12.97
N SER A 401 14.75 5.93 12.99
CA SER A 401 14.74 7.20 13.72
C SER A 401 15.23 8.32 12.80
N PHE A 402 15.16 9.55 13.26
CA PHE A 402 15.45 10.74 12.45
C PHE A 402 16.49 11.61 13.15
N LEU A 403 17.27 12.38 12.38
CA LEU A 403 18.11 13.42 12.97
C LEU A 403 17.25 14.55 13.51
N GLU A 404 17.68 15.11 14.65
CA GLU A 404 17.14 16.34 15.18
C GLU A 404 17.37 17.48 14.17
N PRO A 405 16.37 18.32 13.84
CA PRO A 405 16.53 19.42 12.88
C PRO A 405 17.70 20.36 13.20
N GLU A 406 18.00 20.59 14.49
CA GLU A 406 19.14 21.40 14.96
C GLU A 406 20.48 20.69 14.77
N ALA A 407 20.49 19.38 14.72
CA ALA A 407 21.68 18.57 14.48
C ALA A 407 21.93 18.32 12.98
N ASP A 408 20.87 18.42 12.15
CA ASP A 408 20.97 18.20 10.70
C ASP A 408 21.66 19.39 10.02
N ILE A 409 22.87 19.14 9.52
CA ILE A 409 23.67 20.18 8.83
C ILE A 409 23.01 20.65 7.54
N SER A 410 22.16 19.84 6.92
CA SER A 410 21.41 20.22 5.72
C SER A 410 20.32 21.25 6.01
N VAL A 411 19.89 21.32 7.29
CA VAL A 411 18.92 22.28 7.80
C VAL A 411 19.60 23.52 8.38
N THR A 412 20.72 23.33 9.09
CA THR A 412 21.39 24.40 9.84
C THR A 412 22.45 25.15 9.06
N ASP A 413 23.07 24.55 8.03
CA ASP A 413 24.02 25.24 7.14
C ASP A 413 23.30 25.75 5.86
N PRO A 414 23.10 27.07 5.70
CA PRO A 414 22.38 27.63 4.56
C PRO A 414 23.06 27.38 3.21
N THR A 415 24.32 26.96 3.21
CA THR A 415 25.08 26.65 1.98
C THR A 415 25.00 25.18 1.57
N TYR A 416 24.54 24.32 2.47
CA TYR A 416 24.58 22.87 2.25
C TYR A 416 23.73 22.44 1.07
N LEU A 417 22.43 22.74 1.10
CA LEU A 417 21.48 22.28 0.05
C LEU A 417 21.81 22.89 -1.33
N SER A 418 22.22 24.14 -1.40
CA SER A 418 22.61 24.78 -2.68
C SER A 418 23.83 24.10 -3.29
N ALA A 419 24.79 23.66 -2.47
CA ALA A 419 25.96 22.92 -2.94
C ALA A 419 25.64 21.45 -3.24
N ALA A 420 24.70 20.86 -2.52
CA ALA A 420 24.31 19.44 -2.66
C ALA A 420 23.32 19.19 -3.81
N ALA A 421 22.44 20.13 -4.13
CA ALA A 421 21.34 19.94 -5.10
C ALA A 421 21.77 19.30 -6.44
N PRO A 422 22.90 19.68 -7.06
CA PRO A 422 23.36 19.02 -8.28
C PRO A 422 23.79 17.55 -8.10
N LEU A 423 24.02 17.13 -6.85
CA LEU A 423 24.41 15.76 -6.49
C LEU A 423 23.21 14.91 -6.03
N LEU A 424 22.07 15.56 -5.80
CA LEU A 424 20.83 14.99 -5.29
C LEU A 424 19.78 14.76 -6.40
N GLU A 425 20.23 14.77 -7.67
CA GLU A 425 19.36 14.50 -8.81
C GLU A 425 18.76 13.09 -8.70
N LEU A 426 17.45 12.98 -8.91
CA LEU A 426 16.72 11.71 -8.87
C LEU A 426 16.72 11.04 -10.24
N PRO A 427 16.65 9.69 -10.29
CA PRO A 427 16.55 8.94 -11.54
C PRO A 427 15.45 9.42 -12.47
N VAL A 428 14.32 9.78 -11.88
CA VAL A 428 13.11 10.23 -12.59
C VAL A 428 13.32 11.55 -13.36
N ALA A 429 14.28 12.38 -12.97
CA ALA A 429 14.58 13.65 -13.65
C ALA A 429 15.20 13.47 -15.04
N SER A 430 15.67 12.29 -15.38
CA SER A 430 16.54 12.05 -16.56
C SER A 430 16.00 10.98 -17.52
N GLU A 431 14.69 10.82 -17.70
CA GLU A 431 14.09 9.85 -18.62
C GLU A 431 14.52 10.05 -20.08
N GLY A 432 14.93 8.98 -20.78
CA GLY A 432 15.23 8.96 -22.22
C GLY A 432 16.70 8.72 -22.61
N GLY A 433 17.52 8.04 -21.81
CA GLY A 433 18.93 7.72 -22.09
C GLY A 433 19.25 6.23 -22.18
N ASN A 434 20.52 5.91 -22.35
CA ASN A 434 21.01 4.55 -22.42
C ASN A 434 21.03 3.91 -21.02
N LEU A 435 20.17 2.92 -20.76
CA LEU A 435 20.01 2.19 -19.51
C LEU A 435 21.35 1.81 -18.84
N ARG A 436 22.32 1.34 -19.64
CA ARG A 436 23.62 0.90 -19.11
C ARG A 436 24.48 2.06 -18.62
N ALA A 437 24.44 3.19 -19.32
CA ALA A 437 25.17 4.39 -18.92
C ALA A 437 24.57 5.01 -17.65
N ARG A 438 23.23 4.99 -17.52
CA ARG A 438 22.50 5.50 -16.36
C ARG A 438 22.65 4.65 -15.13
N ALA A 439 22.40 3.34 -15.23
CA ALA A 439 22.61 2.42 -14.12
C ALA A 439 24.05 2.54 -13.58
N SER A 440 25.07 2.71 -14.46
CA SER A 440 26.44 2.91 -14.02
C SER A 440 26.68 4.29 -13.41
N SER A 441 26.02 5.35 -13.88
CA SER A 441 26.20 6.71 -13.35
C SER A 441 25.52 6.88 -11.98
N PHE A 442 24.31 6.36 -11.79
CA PHE A 442 23.62 6.43 -10.49
C PHE A 442 24.29 5.57 -9.41
N LEU A 443 24.78 4.38 -9.78
CA LEU A 443 25.44 3.48 -8.83
C LEU A 443 26.86 3.90 -8.45
N SER A 444 27.55 4.64 -9.31
CA SER A 444 28.99 4.85 -9.15
C SER A 444 29.45 6.28 -8.91
N GLU A 445 28.78 7.28 -9.45
CA GLU A 445 29.34 8.64 -9.44
C GLU A 445 28.54 9.65 -8.61
N GLY A 446 27.22 9.76 -8.82
CA GLY A 446 26.40 10.76 -8.14
C GLY A 446 26.24 10.49 -6.66
N ALA A 447 25.79 9.27 -6.30
CA ALA A 447 25.62 8.87 -4.92
C ALA A 447 26.93 8.88 -4.13
N ILE A 448 28.04 8.42 -4.74
CA ILE A 448 29.37 8.47 -4.12
C ILE A 448 29.83 9.91 -3.90
N LYS A 449 29.63 10.80 -4.87
CA LYS A 449 29.98 12.22 -4.74
C LYS A 449 29.18 12.89 -3.64
N TYR A 450 27.87 12.63 -3.59
CA TYR A 450 27.03 13.17 -2.54
C TYR A 450 27.44 12.62 -1.16
N GLN A 451 27.65 11.34 -1.02
CA GLN A 451 28.10 10.76 0.25
C GLN A 451 29.42 11.34 0.71
N ARG A 452 30.42 11.48 -0.17
CA ARG A 452 31.69 12.14 0.17
C ARG A 452 31.50 13.58 0.59
N PHE A 453 30.65 14.34 -0.12
CA PHE A 453 30.32 15.70 0.26
C PHE A 453 29.68 15.76 1.65
N ARG A 454 28.68 14.90 1.91
CA ARG A 454 28.00 14.77 3.19
C ARG A 454 28.99 14.41 4.30
N ASP A 455 29.78 13.37 4.13
CA ASP A 455 30.76 12.91 5.12
C ASP A 455 31.78 13.99 5.47
N GLN A 456 32.26 14.77 4.50
CA GLN A 456 33.15 15.89 4.75
C GLN A 456 32.49 16.96 5.62
N ARG A 457 31.24 17.30 5.37
CA ARG A 457 30.49 18.31 6.13
C ARG A 457 30.21 17.84 7.54
N TYR A 458 29.71 16.63 7.72
CA TYR A 458 29.45 16.07 9.05
C TYR A 458 30.74 15.77 9.82
N GLN A 459 31.82 15.37 9.16
CA GLN A 459 33.13 15.23 9.78
C GLN A 459 33.61 16.56 10.38
N ALA A 460 33.43 17.66 9.67
CA ALA A 460 33.82 18.98 10.17
C ALA A 460 32.99 19.38 11.40
N LYS A 461 31.64 19.20 11.34
CA LYS A 461 30.73 19.45 12.46
C LYS A 461 31.09 18.61 13.67
N TRP A 462 31.11 17.31 13.53
CA TRP A 462 31.32 16.39 14.67
C TRP A 462 32.74 16.45 15.27
N SER A 463 33.75 16.83 14.46
CA SER A 463 35.10 17.05 15.01
C SER A 463 35.15 18.27 15.95
N SER A 464 34.29 19.27 15.73
CA SER A 464 34.19 20.44 16.64
C SER A 464 33.30 20.14 17.84
N ASP A 465 32.27 19.32 17.71
CA ASP A 465 31.22 19.10 18.71
C ASP A 465 31.50 17.88 19.61
N GLY A 466 32.59 17.15 19.38
CA GLY A 466 32.95 15.95 20.15
C GLY A 466 32.33 14.65 19.67
N GLY A 467 31.69 14.65 18.48
CA GLY A 467 31.03 13.50 17.85
C GLY A 467 29.52 13.48 18.01
N PRO A 468 28.83 12.63 17.22
CA PRO A 468 27.39 12.49 17.31
C PRO A 468 26.97 11.93 18.67
N SER A 469 25.86 12.44 19.21
CA SER A 469 25.30 12.12 20.52
C SER A 469 23.84 11.71 20.43
N TYR A 470 23.26 11.30 21.56
CA TYR A 470 21.82 11.02 21.63
C TYR A 470 20.96 12.26 21.35
N ASP A 471 21.46 13.47 21.62
CA ASP A 471 20.74 14.72 21.42
C ASP A 471 20.66 15.10 19.92
N ASP A 472 21.45 14.44 19.07
CA ASP A 472 21.38 14.60 17.62
C ASP A 472 20.27 13.73 16.98
N VAL A 473 19.58 12.90 17.76
CA VAL A 473 18.42 12.10 17.30
C VAL A 473 17.14 12.72 17.82
N TRP A 474 16.21 12.98 16.94
CA TRP A 474 14.92 13.56 17.24
C TRP A 474 14.10 12.66 18.18
N ASP A 475 13.58 13.24 19.25
CA ASP A 475 12.83 12.54 20.29
C ASP A 475 11.31 12.77 20.20
N GLY A 476 10.83 13.35 19.09
CA GLY A 476 9.43 13.67 18.89
C GLY A 476 8.97 14.95 19.57
N ASP A 477 9.90 15.81 19.98
CA ASP A 477 9.61 17.03 20.75
C ASP A 477 8.77 16.76 22.02
N GLY A 478 8.88 15.54 22.57
CA GLY A 478 8.13 15.05 23.71
C GLY A 478 6.63 14.80 23.48
N SER A 479 6.16 14.84 22.22
CA SER A 479 4.73 14.68 21.89
C SER A 479 4.45 13.86 20.62
N ASN A 480 5.39 13.74 19.69
CA ASN A 480 5.18 13.02 18.44
C ASN A 480 5.72 11.59 18.49
N PRO A 481 4.83 10.55 18.48
CA PRO A 481 5.25 9.16 18.55
C PRO A 481 5.95 8.65 17.29
N ASP A 482 5.93 9.40 16.18
CA ASP A 482 6.53 9.01 14.92
C ASP A 482 8.07 9.11 14.91
N ALA A 483 8.67 9.61 15.98
CA ALA A 483 10.11 9.72 16.11
C ALA A 483 10.84 8.35 16.16
N ALA A 484 10.12 7.28 16.47
CA ALA A 484 10.62 5.91 16.41
C ALA A 484 9.63 5.03 15.66
N LEU A 485 10.11 4.34 14.62
CA LEU A 485 9.27 3.49 13.78
C LEU A 485 9.88 2.11 13.59
N THR A 486 9.02 1.10 13.50
CA THR A 486 9.41 -0.25 13.07
C THR A 486 8.84 -0.51 11.69
N VAL A 487 9.72 -0.90 10.78
CA VAL A 487 9.39 -1.31 9.42
C VAL A 487 9.43 -2.82 9.32
N PHE A 488 8.37 -3.40 8.78
CA PHE A 488 8.27 -4.81 8.40
C PHE A 488 8.17 -4.88 6.88
N ARG A 489 9.03 -5.67 6.26
CA ARG A 489 8.99 -5.96 4.81
C ARG A 489 9.08 -7.45 4.60
N ASN A 490 7.99 -8.04 4.24
CA ASN A 490 7.87 -9.45 3.91
C ASN A 490 7.33 -9.53 2.51
N PHE A 491 8.22 -9.58 1.52
CA PHE A 491 7.87 -9.60 0.11
C PHE A 491 6.95 -8.41 -0.27
N ASP A 492 5.71 -8.66 -0.70
CA ASP A 492 4.72 -7.60 -0.97
C ASP A 492 3.85 -7.23 0.25
N ASN A 493 4.13 -7.84 1.41
CA ASN A 493 3.49 -7.50 2.68
C ASN A 493 4.39 -6.58 3.49
N ALA A 494 4.20 -5.29 3.33
CA ALA A 494 5.02 -4.28 3.98
C ALA A 494 4.17 -3.36 4.86
N SER A 495 4.68 -3.01 6.04
CA SER A 495 3.99 -2.12 6.94
C SER A 495 4.92 -1.39 7.88
N VAL A 496 4.41 -0.32 8.49
CA VAL A 496 5.14 0.50 9.45
C VAL A 496 4.26 0.78 10.65
N ILE A 497 4.83 0.61 11.84
CA ILE A 497 4.18 0.95 13.10
C ILE A 497 5.05 1.89 13.92
N THR A 498 4.44 2.67 14.81
CA THR A 498 5.14 3.53 15.77
C THR A 498 5.83 2.72 16.87
N GLY A 499 6.94 3.22 17.36
CA GLY A 499 7.77 2.55 18.36
C GLY A 499 8.70 1.49 17.78
N PHE A 500 9.57 0.95 18.63
CA PHE A 500 10.50 -0.13 18.28
C PHE A 500 9.93 -1.47 18.76
N ALA A 501 9.27 -2.20 17.87
CA ALA A 501 8.69 -3.51 18.13
C ALA A 501 9.65 -4.65 17.78
N GLY A 502 9.50 -5.76 18.49
CA GLY A 502 10.33 -6.93 18.29
C GLY A 502 11.69 -6.81 18.97
N ASP A 503 12.54 -7.81 18.77
CA ASP A 503 13.92 -7.80 19.23
C ASP A 503 14.77 -6.78 18.47
N VAL A 504 15.95 -6.43 18.94
CA VAL A 504 16.85 -5.50 18.24
C VAL A 504 17.14 -6.04 16.85
N PRO A 505 16.79 -5.28 15.79
CA PRO A 505 16.93 -5.75 14.42
C PRO A 505 18.39 -5.84 13.98
N GLU A 506 18.65 -6.52 12.85
CA GLU A 506 20.00 -6.57 12.30
C GLU A 506 20.46 -5.19 11.85
N THR A 507 19.63 -4.45 11.14
CA THR A 507 19.92 -3.09 10.66
C THR A 507 18.98 -2.07 11.28
N ALA A 508 19.43 -0.82 11.31
CA ALA A 508 18.62 0.34 11.70
C ALA A 508 19.02 1.54 10.84
N TRP A 509 18.09 2.49 10.69
CA TRP A 509 18.32 3.72 9.95
C TRP A 509 18.20 4.92 10.85
N VAL A 510 19.03 5.92 10.60
CA VAL A 510 18.79 7.29 11.01
C VAL A 510 18.65 8.12 9.74
N ILE A 511 17.58 8.87 9.64
CA ILE A 511 17.20 9.61 8.44
C ILE A 511 17.45 11.10 8.65
N ASP A 512 18.24 11.73 7.76
CA ASP A 512 18.38 13.18 7.66
C ASP A 512 17.40 13.77 6.63
N PHE A 513 17.24 15.08 6.59
CA PHE A 513 16.30 15.73 5.69
C PHE A 513 16.54 15.39 4.20
N PRO A 514 17.77 15.44 3.65
CA PRO A 514 17.94 15.09 2.24
C PRO A 514 17.63 13.64 1.91
N LEU A 515 17.87 12.72 2.84
CA LEU A 515 17.51 11.32 2.66
C LEU A 515 15.98 11.15 2.69
N PHE A 516 15.29 11.78 3.64
CA PHE A 516 13.84 11.67 3.79
C PHE A 516 13.09 12.21 2.56
N GLU A 517 13.46 13.39 2.10
CA GLU A 517 12.88 14.00 0.91
C GLU A 517 13.11 13.13 -0.35
N ARG A 518 14.31 12.55 -0.53
CA ARG A 518 14.62 11.67 -1.66
C ARG A 518 13.91 10.34 -1.61
N ILE A 519 13.76 9.75 -0.43
CA ILE A 519 12.98 8.52 -0.26
C ILE A 519 11.56 8.74 -0.77
N TYR A 520 10.92 9.83 -0.37
CA TYR A 520 9.56 10.13 -0.80
C TYR A 520 9.47 10.41 -2.30
N TYR A 521 10.34 11.29 -2.81
CA TYR A 521 10.29 11.69 -4.23
C TYR A 521 10.67 10.59 -5.21
N ASP A 522 11.60 9.70 -4.87
CA ASP A 522 12.00 8.60 -5.76
C ASP A 522 10.98 7.45 -5.74
N LEU A 523 10.53 7.06 -4.56
CA LEU A 523 9.75 5.85 -4.37
C LEU A 523 8.24 6.07 -4.30
N VAL A 524 7.79 7.30 -4.10
CA VAL A 524 6.37 7.65 -4.04
C VAL A 524 5.98 8.58 -5.18
N ALA A 525 6.43 9.83 -5.15
CA ALA A 525 6.04 10.84 -6.14
C ALA A 525 6.57 10.53 -7.55
N GLY A 526 7.79 9.96 -7.64
CA GLY A 526 8.46 9.65 -8.90
C GLY A 526 8.19 8.25 -9.43
N PHE A 527 7.69 7.34 -8.61
CA PHE A 527 7.48 5.96 -9.03
C PHE A 527 6.29 5.83 -9.98
N ASP A 528 6.53 5.19 -11.12
CA ASP A 528 5.51 4.92 -12.12
C ASP A 528 5.31 3.41 -12.32
N VAL A 529 4.23 2.89 -11.78
CA VAL A 529 3.85 1.48 -11.90
C VAL A 529 3.58 1.05 -13.35
N TYR A 530 3.24 1.98 -14.23
CA TYR A 530 3.06 1.77 -15.67
C TYR A 530 4.36 1.92 -16.47
N GLY A 531 5.44 2.27 -15.79
CA GLY A 531 6.76 2.48 -16.40
C GLY A 531 7.38 1.22 -17.00
N ASN A 532 8.36 1.40 -17.85
CA ASN A 532 9.09 0.32 -18.50
C ASN A 532 10.18 -0.27 -17.56
N VAL A 533 10.85 -1.32 -18.03
CA VAL A 533 11.93 -2.01 -17.30
C VAL A 533 13.08 -1.08 -16.89
N GLU A 534 13.36 -0.05 -17.69
CA GLU A 534 14.41 0.93 -17.37
C GLU A 534 14.06 1.74 -16.13
N HIS A 535 12.84 2.26 -16.09
CA HIS A 535 12.30 2.98 -14.93
C HIS A 535 12.34 2.11 -13.67
N GLN A 536 11.77 0.90 -13.75
CA GLN A 536 11.70 -0.03 -12.62
C GLN A 536 13.10 -0.35 -12.05
N LEU A 537 14.03 -0.73 -12.93
CA LEU A 537 15.39 -1.08 -12.50
C LEU A 537 16.15 0.11 -11.91
N THR A 538 15.97 1.30 -12.48
CA THR A 538 16.71 2.50 -12.05
C THR A 538 16.23 2.97 -10.68
N THR A 539 14.92 3.05 -10.46
CA THR A 539 14.32 3.36 -9.16
C THR A 539 14.77 2.34 -8.11
N ARG A 540 14.76 1.07 -8.47
CA ARG A 540 15.19 -0.01 -7.61
C ARG A 540 16.65 0.13 -7.14
N LEU A 541 17.56 0.40 -8.06
CA LEU A 541 18.97 0.57 -7.75
C LEU A 541 19.23 1.82 -6.89
N TYR A 542 18.45 2.87 -7.13
CA TYR A 542 18.54 4.07 -6.31
C TYR A 542 18.05 3.84 -4.88
N MET A 543 16.97 3.10 -4.70
CA MET A 543 16.46 2.70 -3.39
C MET A 543 17.53 1.97 -2.55
N ASP A 544 18.32 1.08 -3.15
CA ASP A 544 19.44 0.41 -2.46
C ASP A 544 20.50 1.42 -1.98
N SER A 545 20.72 2.48 -2.74
CA SER A 545 21.62 3.57 -2.34
C SER A 545 21.08 4.36 -1.14
N LEU A 546 19.77 4.69 -1.15
CA LEU A 546 19.11 5.38 -0.04
C LEU A 546 19.14 4.56 1.26
N ARG A 547 18.90 3.24 1.16
CA ARG A 547 19.03 2.33 2.29
C ARG A 547 20.41 2.42 2.94
N ARG A 548 21.47 2.25 2.13
CA ARG A 548 22.86 2.30 2.62
C ARG A 548 23.21 3.63 3.28
N GLU A 549 22.62 4.72 2.79
CA GLU A 549 22.80 6.03 3.39
C GLU A 549 22.19 6.08 4.80
N GLY A 550 20.93 5.65 4.99
CA GLY A 550 20.30 5.59 6.31
C GLY A 550 21.05 4.70 7.30
N GLU A 551 21.55 3.54 6.84
CA GLU A 551 22.39 2.65 7.63
C GLU A 551 23.75 3.30 8.00
N THR A 552 24.36 4.04 7.09
CA THR A 552 25.63 4.73 7.33
C THR A 552 25.47 5.87 8.34
N ILE A 553 24.36 6.61 8.26
CA ILE A 553 24.04 7.64 9.28
C ILE A 553 23.89 6.99 10.65
N PHE A 554 23.13 5.91 10.75
CA PHE A 554 23.00 5.14 11.98
C PHE A 554 24.37 4.67 12.51
N LEU A 555 25.21 4.08 11.67
CA LEU A 555 26.52 3.60 12.07
C LEU A 555 27.43 4.71 12.64
N SER A 556 27.22 5.96 12.24
CA SER A 556 28.04 7.08 12.76
C SER A 556 27.89 7.32 14.27
N PHE A 557 26.78 6.89 14.85
CA PHE A 557 26.55 6.94 16.31
C PHE A 557 27.32 5.86 17.09
N LEU A 558 27.76 4.79 16.42
CA LEU A 558 28.43 3.65 17.06
C LEU A 558 29.97 3.83 17.10
N PRO A 559 30.70 3.08 17.96
CA PRO A 559 32.16 3.09 17.98
C PRO A 559 32.78 2.74 16.61
N ALA A 560 33.85 3.43 16.23
CA ALA A 560 34.41 3.36 14.88
C ALA A 560 34.90 1.95 14.44
N ASP A 561 35.38 1.15 15.37
CA ASP A 561 35.78 -0.27 15.12
C ASP A 561 34.57 -1.15 14.83
N MET A 562 33.47 -0.93 15.53
CA MET A 562 32.22 -1.67 15.35
C MET A 562 31.54 -1.34 14.02
N ARG A 563 31.58 -0.10 13.53
CA ARG A 563 30.95 0.34 12.26
C ARG A 563 31.35 -0.56 11.09
N ARG A 564 32.65 -0.78 10.93
CA ARG A 564 33.19 -1.65 9.85
C ARG A 564 32.81 -3.12 10.05
N GLN A 565 32.76 -3.59 11.28
CA GLN A 565 32.36 -4.97 11.57
C GLN A 565 30.91 -5.21 11.22
N LEU A 566 30.01 -4.36 11.69
CA LEU A 566 28.58 -4.46 11.38
C LEU A 566 28.31 -4.32 9.89
N HIS A 567 28.91 -3.33 9.24
CA HIS A 567 28.75 -3.18 7.80
C HIS A 567 29.20 -4.41 7.01
N LYS A 568 30.34 -5.03 7.38
CA LYS A 568 30.78 -6.28 6.75
C LYS A 568 29.86 -7.46 7.04
N GLN A 569 29.25 -7.47 8.22
CA GLN A 569 28.29 -8.49 8.61
C GLN A 569 27.00 -8.37 7.79
N TRP A 570 26.47 -7.14 7.62
CA TRP A 570 25.26 -6.88 6.86
C TRP A 570 25.42 -7.18 5.36
N TYR A 571 26.62 -6.92 4.80
CA TYR A 571 26.92 -7.07 3.38
C TYR A 571 27.88 -8.23 3.10
N ARG A 572 27.70 -9.37 3.77
CA ARG A 572 28.47 -10.59 3.56
C ARG A 572 27.89 -11.43 2.40
N GLY A 573 28.65 -12.41 1.91
CA GLY A 573 28.20 -13.38 0.93
C GLY A 573 28.92 -13.32 -0.42
N PRO A 574 28.57 -14.19 -1.36
CA PRO A 574 29.34 -14.38 -2.60
C PRO A 574 29.36 -13.18 -3.53
N LEU A 575 28.40 -12.28 -3.37
CA LEU A 575 28.33 -11.04 -4.15
C LEU A 575 28.98 -9.84 -3.43
N ALA A 576 29.47 -10.01 -2.22
CA ALA A 576 30.16 -8.96 -1.47
C ALA A 576 31.29 -8.31 -2.27
N ARG A 577 32.00 -9.05 -3.15
CA ARG A 577 33.05 -8.50 -4.04
C ARG A 577 32.51 -7.54 -5.10
N ILE A 578 31.30 -7.78 -5.62
CA ILE A 578 30.64 -6.86 -6.57
C ILE A 578 30.20 -5.62 -5.81
N VAL A 579 29.67 -5.83 -4.63
CA VAL A 579 29.31 -4.76 -3.72
C VAL A 579 30.56 -4.00 -3.26
N ASP A 580 31.69 -4.66 -3.00
CA ASP A 580 32.96 -4.00 -2.69
C ASP A 580 33.51 -3.19 -3.88
N TRP A 581 33.29 -3.62 -5.11
CA TRP A 581 33.66 -2.85 -6.30
C TRP A 581 32.72 -1.62 -6.50
N LEU A 582 31.44 -1.74 -6.17
CA LEU A 582 30.51 -0.63 -6.08
C LEU A 582 30.79 0.25 -4.84
N LYS A 583 31.57 -0.29 -3.88
CA LYS A 583 31.83 0.22 -2.54
C LYS A 583 33.24 0.79 -2.35
N GLU A 584 33.83 1.47 -3.25
CA GLU A 584 34.85 2.44 -2.82
C GLU A 584 34.18 3.56 -1.95
N GLN A 585 33.22 3.15 -1.15
CA GLN A 585 32.54 4.00 -0.16
C GLN A 585 33.21 3.76 1.18
N PRO A 586 33.95 4.69 1.71
CA PRO A 586 34.40 4.59 3.07
C PRO A 586 33.19 4.71 4.01
N VAL A 587 32.88 3.64 4.73
CA VAL A 587 32.15 3.69 6.02
C VAL A 587 33.06 4.43 7.05
N ASP A 588 34.06 5.12 6.60
CA ASP A 588 35.02 5.90 7.39
C ASP A 588 34.52 7.33 7.56
N ASN A 589 33.37 7.44 8.20
CA ASN A 589 33.18 8.63 9.01
C ASN A 589 34.21 8.54 10.16
N ARG A 590 35.27 9.33 10.08
CA ARG A 590 36.43 9.26 11.01
C ARG A 590 36.15 9.92 12.35
N ALA A 591 35.04 10.69 12.46
CA ALA A 591 34.68 11.28 13.76
C ALA A 591 34.33 10.19 14.76
N ALA A 592 34.91 10.26 15.94
CA ALA A 592 34.50 9.40 17.03
C ALA A 592 33.07 9.74 17.45
N THR A 593 32.32 8.75 17.89
CA THR A 593 31.03 9.03 18.55
C THR A 593 31.26 9.77 19.87
N GLY A 594 30.38 10.71 20.18
CA GLY A 594 30.36 11.37 21.49
C GLY A 594 29.72 10.53 22.61
N ILE A 595 29.15 9.38 22.23
CA ILE A 595 28.45 8.48 23.14
C ILE A 595 29.44 7.55 23.84
N THR A 596 29.36 7.50 25.19
CA THR A 596 30.07 6.53 25.99
C THR A 596 29.17 5.34 26.27
N TYR A 597 29.47 4.22 25.66
CA TYR A 597 28.74 2.96 25.81
C TYR A 597 29.18 2.22 27.09
N ARG A 598 28.22 1.56 27.73
CA ARG A 598 28.40 0.86 29.01
C ARG A 598 28.41 -0.64 28.88
N THR A 599 27.89 -1.14 27.75
CA THR A 599 27.76 -2.59 27.50
C THR A 599 28.63 -3.00 26.31
N ASP A 600 28.86 -4.33 26.17
CA ASP A 600 29.53 -4.91 25.03
C ASP A 600 28.66 -4.96 23.76
N SER A 601 27.44 -4.39 23.82
CA SER A 601 26.47 -4.36 22.72
C SER A 601 26.01 -2.94 22.40
N PRO A 602 26.90 -2.04 21.94
CA PRO A 602 26.61 -0.63 21.69
C PRO A 602 25.41 -0.38 20.79
N LYS A 603 25.18 -1.24 19.77
CA LYS A 603 24.01 -1.15 18.88
C LYS A 603 22.71 -1.27 19.68
N SER A 604 22.59 -2.29 20.51
CA SER A 604 21.39 -2.50 21.33
C SER A 604 21.24 -1.41 22.37
N GLU A 605 22.34 -1.02 23.02
CA GLU A 605 22.34 0.06 24.00
C GLU A 605 21.86 1.38 23.38
N PHE A 606 22.37 1.75 22.20
CA PHE A 606 21.94 2.95 21.49
C PHE A 606 20.44 2.95 21.23
N LEU A 607 19.94 1.92 20.56
CA LEU A 607 18.55 1.84 20.15
C LEU A 607 17.57 1.78 21.33
N LEU A 608 17.91 1.03 22.39
CA LEU A 608 17.06 0.97 23.59
C LEU A 608 17.10 2.27 24.40
N THR A 609 18.24 2.97 24.41
CA THR A 609 18.33 4.29 25.06
C THR A 609 17.46 5.34 24.35
N LEU A 610 17.33 5.26 23.00
CA LEU A 610 16.41 6.16 22.29
C LEU A 610 14.96 5.99 22.75
N LEU A 611 14.51 4.75 22.98
CA LEU A 611 13.17 4.50 23.54
C LEU A 611 12.98 5.14 24.92
N GLU A 612 14.00 5.05 25.78
CA GLU A 612 13.93 5.65 27.13
C GLU A 612 13.84 7.17 27.08
N ARG A 613 14.47 7.80 26.08
CA ARG A 613 14.47 9.27 25.90
C ARG A 613 13.13 9.81 25.40
N GLY A 614 12.34 9.02 24.70
CA GLY A 614 11.03 9.44 24.17
C GLY A 614 9.95 9.72 25.21
N GLY A 615 10.30 9.75 26.51
CA GLY A 615 9.47 10.33 27.57
C GLY A 615 8.11 9.68 27.81
N GLY A 616 7.88 8.45 27.28
CA GLY A 616 6.62 7.73 27.41
C GLY A 616 5.71 7.82 26.17
N LEU A 617 6.18 8.38 25.07
CA LEU A 617 5.47 8.43 23.80
C LEU A 617 5.15 7.03 23.26
N TRP A 618 5.99 6.06 23.58
CA TRP A 618 5.79 4.65 23.27
C TRP A 618 6.21 3.77 24.47
N PRO A 619 5.73 2.53 24.53
CA PRO A 619 6.20 1.60 25.55
C PRO A 619 7.70 1.36 25.39
N VAL A 620 8.48 1.66 26.40
CA VAL A 620 9.91 1.31 26.44
C VAL A 620 10.09 -0.20 26.41
N SER A 621 9.18 -0.93 27.06
CA SER A 621 9.12 -2.36 27.02
C SER A 621 8.21 -2.82 25.89
N ASP A 622 8.68 -3.83 25.17
CA ASP A 622 7.83 -4.69 24.35
C ASP A 622 7.59 -5.97 25.18
N PRO A 623 6.49 -6.04 25.95
CA PRO A 623 6.31 -7.07 26.95
C PRO A 623 6.16 -8.47 26.35
N ILE A 624 5.82 -8.58 25.06
CA ILE A 624 5.76 -9.86 24.37
C ILE A 624 7.13 -10.27 23.85
N ASN A 625 7.81 -9.38 23.11
CA ASN A 625 9.04 -9.73 22.42
C ASN A 625 10.31 -9.50 23.24
N ARG A 626 10.31 -8.54 24.16
CA ARG A 626 11.46 -8.17 24.99
C ARG A 626 11.11 -8.14 26.47
N CYS A 627 10.45 -9.19 26.95
CA CYS A 627 10.12 -9.31 28.36
C CYS A 627 11.38 -9.37 29.24
N ASP A 628 11.50 -8.44 30.16
CA ASP A 628 12.40 -8.56 31.30
C ASP A 628 11.57 -8.73 32.58
N ARG A 629 12.18 -9.26 33.65
CA ARG A 629 11.48 -9.60 34.91
C ARG A 629 10.67 -8.46 35.53
N ALA A 630 10.91 -7.23 35.12
CA ALA A 630 10.26 -6.03 35.65
C ALA A 630 9.13 -5.52 34.76
N ARG A 631 9.07 -5.96 33.47
CA ARG A 631 8.26 -5.35 32.42
C ARG A 631 7.61 -6.38 31.49
N CYS A 632 7.16 -7.50 32.03
CA CYS A 632 6.42 -8.53 31.29
C CYS A 632 4.92 -8.27 31.28
N SER A 633 4.21 -8.95 30.39
CA SER A 633 2.76 -8.94 30.35
C SER A 633 2.13 -9.48 31.63
N ASP A 634 0.91 -9.06 31.93
CA ASP A 634 0.19 -9.56 33.09
C ASP A 634 0.01 -11.09 33.03
N GLN A 635 0.36 -11.77 34.10
CA GLN A 635 0.22 -13.22 34.18
C GLN A 635 -1.24 -13.64 33.93
N GLY A 636 -1.45 -14.60 33.04
CA GLY A 636 -2.76 -15.07 32.65
C GLY A 636 -3.38 -14.35 31.45
N SER A 637 -2.73 -13.27 30.92
CA SER A 637 -3.13 -12.67 29.65
C SER A 637 -2.72 -13.54 28.46
N SER A 638 -3.35 -13.34 27.31
CA SER A 638 -2.93 -13.97 26.05
C SER A 638 -1.51 -13.57 25.69
N ALA A 639 -1.16 -12.30 25.88
CA ALA A 639 0.18 -11.77 25.63
C ALA A 639 1.25 -12.52 26.43
N ALA A 640 1.02 -12.77 27.73
CA ALA A 640 1.96 -13.51 28.57
C ALA A 640 2.21 -14.95 28.11
N GLN A 641 1.20 -15.59 27.51
CA GLN A 641 1.37 -16.93 26.97
C GLN A 641 2.19 -16.92 25.67
N LEU A 642 2.07 -15.83 24.87
CA LEU A 642 2.78 -15.66 23.61
C LEU A 642 4.27 -15.25 23.82
N GLU A 643 4.66 -14.72 24.98
CA GLU A 643 6.07 -14.46 25.31
C GLU A 643 6.95 -15.71 25.12
N ALA A 644 6.37 -16.89 25.30
CA ALA A 644 7.10 -18.15 25.17
C ALA A 644 7.64 -18.40 23.75
N ILE A 645 7.03 -17.81 22.72
CA ILE A 645 7.40 -18.01 21.31
C ILE A 645 7.97 -16.75 20.66
N ALA A 646 7.75 -15.58 21.25
CA ALA A 646 8.25 -14.33 20.71
C ALA A 646 9.78 -14.25 20.74
N SER A 647 10.37 -13.57 19.78
CA SER A 647 11.82 -13.27 19.68
C SER A 647 12.74 -14.49 19.79
N ARG A 648 12.21 -15.69 19.62
CA ARG A 648 13.01 -16.91 19.64
C ARG A 648 13.43 -17.30 18.23
N ASN A 649 14.72 -17.60 18.06
CA ASN A 649 15.20 -18.35 16.91
C ASN A 649 14.68 -19.77 17.05
N GLY A 650 14.18 -20.32 15.98
CA GLY A 650 13.77 -21.71 16.04
C GLY A 650 13.53 -22.31 14.67
N ALA A 651 13.96 -23.55 14.53
CA ALA A 651 13.73 -24.32 13.33
C ALA A 651 12.26 -24.41 12.91
N TRP A 652 11.33 -24.07 13.78
CA TRP A 652 9.89 -24.05 13.54
C TRP A 652 9.40 -22.75 12.88
N VAL A 653 10.07 -21.61 13.10
CA VAL A 653 9.66 -20.31 12.57
C VAL A 653 9.63 -20.31 11.05
N LYS A 654 10.59 -20.99 10.41
CA LYS A 654 10.68 -21.10 8.93
C LYS A 654 9.48 -21.75 8.25
N PHE A 655 8.59 -22.44 9.01
CA PHE A 655 7.37 -23.02 8.47
C PHE A 655 6.19 -22.06 8.51
N LEU A 656 6.30 -20.94 9.24
CA LEU A 656 5.25 -19.91 9.28
C LEU A 656 5.22 -19.14 7.95
N PRO A 657 4.02 -18.70 7.53
CA PRO A 657 3.92 -17.73 6.46
C PRO A 657 4.48 -16.37 6.90
N ASP A 658 4.69 -15.44 5.95
CA ASP A 658 5.19 -14.10 6.23
C ASP A 658 4.41 -13.41 7.35
N ILE A 659 3.08 -13.45 7.25
CA ILE A 659 2.17 -12.86 8.24
C ILE A 659 1.03 -13.83 8.54
N ALA A 660 0.93 -14.25 9.78
CA ALA A 660 -0.27 -14.90 10.28
C ALA A 660 -1.00 -14.00 11.28
N ILE A 661 -2.32 -14.04 11.27
CA ILE A 661 -3.13 -13.37 12.30
C ILE A 661 -3.69 -14.44 13.23
N LEU A 662 -3.34 -14.33 14.50
CA LEU A 662 -3.87 -15.16 15.57
C LEU A 662 -5.10 -14.45 16.18
N ALA A 663 -6.25 -15.05 16.03
CA ALA A 663 -7.51 -14.64 16.67
C ALA A 663 -7.73 -15.49 17.93
N VAL A 664 -7.56 -14.89 19.11
CA VAL A 664 -7.78 -15.53 20.40
C VAL A 664 -9.21 -15.26 20.85
N GLU A 665 -10.01 -16.30 20.84
CA GLU A 665 -11.43 -16.20 21.22
C GLU A 665 -11.60 -16.26 22.74
N GLY A 666 -12.28 -15.23 23.28
CA GLY A 666 -12.76 -15.22 24.66
C GLY A 666 -14.14 -15.87 24.79
N ASP A 667 -14.68 -15.92 26.02
CA ASP A 667 -16.03 -16.42 26.25
C ASP A 667 -17.13 -15.53 25.66
N THR A 668 -16.83 -14.26 25.43
CA THR A 668 -17.74 -13.23 24.88
C THR A 668 -16.97 -12.14 24.16
N GLY A 669 -17.62 -11.50 23.18
CA GLY A 669 -17.03 -10.35 22.45
C GLY A 669 -16.19 -10.73 21.22
N PRO A 670 -15.58 -9.74 20.55
CA PRO A 670 -14.71 -9.98 19.41
C PRO A 670 -13.41 -10.68 19.86
N PRO A 671 -12.72 -11.39 18.95
CA PRO A 671 -11.45 -12.01 19.27
C PRO A 671 -10.38 -10.96 19.57
N GLU A 672 -9.47 -11.29 20.48
CA GLU A 672 -8.21 -10.55 20.67
C GLU A 672 -7.26 -10.92 19.52
N LEU A 673 -6.72 -9.93 18.81
CA LEU A 673 -5.87 -10.16 17.64
C LEU A 673 -4.41 -9.97 17.97
N PHE A 674 -3.59 -10.86 17.38
CA PHE A 674 -2.14 -10.72 17.36
C PHE A 674 -1.62 -10.97 15.94
N THR A 675 -0.77 -10.10 15.44
CA THR A 675 -0.03 -10.34 14.19
C THR A 675 1.26 -11.10 14.52
N LEU A 676 1.44 -12.26 13.91
CA LEU A 676 2.64 -13.07 13.94
C LEU A 676 3.46 -12.75 12.69
N ALA A 677 4.50 -11.94 12.81
CA ALA A 677 5.36 -11.53 11.71
C ALA A 677 6.61 -12.41 11.67
N HIS A 678 6.83 -13.09 10.56
CA HIS A 678 7.99 -13.92 10.31
C HIS A 678 9.16 -13.04 9.83
N ASP A 679 10.13 -12.81 10.69
CA ASP A 679 11.35 -12.07 10.39
C ASP A 679 12.36 -13.00 9.73
N LYS A 680 12.42 -13.02 8.40
CA LYS A 680 13.31 -13.90 7.62
C LYS A 680 14.75 -13.40 7.68
N ALA A 681 15.66 -14.30 8.02
CA ALA A 681 17.08 -14.01 8.10
C ALA A 681 17.80 -14.23 6.76
N HIS A 682 18.68 -13.29 6.41
CA HIS A 682 19.47 -13.32 5.18
C HIS A 682 20.94 -12.96 5.45
N SER A 683 21.85 -13.67 4.82
CA SER A 683 23.28 -13.40 4.95
C SER A 683 23.76 -12.11 4.27
N ASN A 684 22.90 -11.39 3.60
CA ASN A 684 23.23 -10.15 2.90
C ASN A 684 21.96 -9.35 2.62
N VAL A 685 21.55 -8.55 3.57
CA VAL A 685 20.25 -7.86 3.59
C VAL A 685 20.02 -6.82 2.51
N ALA A 686 21.00 -6.46 1.70
CA ALA A 686 20.91 -5.34 0.76
C ALA A 686 21.20 -5.69 -0.70
N PHE A 687 20.96 -6.93 -1.14
CA PHE A 687 21.31 -7.28 -2.51
C PHE A 687 20.12 -7.65 -3.41
N LEU A 688 20.14 -7.13 -4.62
CA LEU A 688 19.09 -7.06 -5.63
C LEU A 688 18.67 -8.38 -6.29
N PHE A 689 19.46 -9.42 -6.24
CA PHE A 689 19.21 -10.63 -7.00
C PHE A 689 19.56 -11.87 -6.19
N ARG A 690 18.78 -12.95 -6.40
CA ARG A 690 19.00 -14.26 -5.79
C ARG A 690 18.95 -14.21 -4.26
N GLU A 691 17.96 -13.53 -3.71
CA GLU A 691 17.78 -13.42 -2.27
C GLU A 691 17.55 -14.78 -1.64
N GLU A 692 16.83 -15.66 -2.32
CA GLU A 692 16.61 -17.06 -1.92
C GLU A 692 17.91 -17.85 -1.67
N ASN A 693 19.00 -17.50 -2.34
CA ASN A 693 20.31 -18.15 -2.11
C ASN A 693 21.06 -17.62 -0.88
N ARG A 694 20.49 -16.67 -0.17
CA ARG A 694 21.09 -15.99 0.99
C ARG A 694 20.28 -16.20 2.26
N ARG A 695 19.16 -16.91 2.16
CA ARG A 695 18.33 -17.29 3.30
C ARG A 695 19.13 -18.08 4.33
N GLU A 696 18.94 -17.75 5.60
CA GLU A 696 19.47 -18.44 6.78
C GLU A 696 18.29 -18.88 7.68
N PRO A 697 17.45 -19.83 7.26
CA PRO A 697 16.17 -20.13 7.92
C PRO A 697 16.29 -20.57 9.38
N GLU A 698 17.46 -21.04 9.80
CA GLU A 698 17.71 -21.41 11.20
C GLU A 698 17.91 -20.17 12.12
N GLU A 699 18.09 -18.98 11.52
CA GLU A 699 18.23 -17.71 12.23
C GLU A 699 16.94 -16.89 12.18
N ASP A 700 15.88 -17.41 11.55
CA ASP A 700 14.59 -16.75 11.46
C ASP A 700 14.01 -16.50 12.87
N ARG A 701 13.31 -15.38 13.02
CA ARG A 701 12.69 -14.96 14.27
C ARG A 701 11.21 -14.68 14.07
N LEU A 702 10.47 -14.72 15.16
CA LEU A 702 9.08 -14.33 15.20
C LEU A 702 8.92 -13.04 16.00
N THR A 703 8.33 -12.02 15.37
CA THR A 703 7.85 -10.83 16.08
C THR A 703 6.34 -10.91 16.22
N ILE A 704 5.84 -10.67 17.44
CA ILE A 704 4.40 -10.68 17.75
C ILE A 704 3.97 -9.26 18.12
N VAL A 705 3.00 -8.75 17.39
CA VAL A 705 2.44 -7.42 17.63
C VAL A 705 0.96 -7.56 17.96
N PRO A 706 0.47 -6.95 19.06
CA PRO A 706 -0.96 -6.90 19.33
C PRO A 706 -1.72 -6.18 18.21
N GLY A 707 -2.90 -6.69 17.87
CA GLY A 707 -3.71 -6.17 16.78
C GLY A 707 -3.28 -6.65 15.40
N GLN A 708 -3.80 -5.99 14.37
CA GLN A 708 -3.51 -6.22 12.97
C GLN A 708 -2.83 -4.97 12.39
N PHE A 709 -1.63 -5.11 11.84
CA PHE A 709 -0.88 -3.99 11.25
C PHE A 709 -0.43 -4.25 9.80
N ALA A 710 -0.46 -5.51 9.37
CA ALA A 710 0.09 -5.91 8.08
C ALA A 710 -0.84 -5.55 6.90
N SER A 711 -0.29 -5.49 5.70
CA SER A 711 -1.05 -5.15 4.49
C SER A 711 -2.15 -6.18 4.19
N TYR A 712 -1.91 -7.45 4.50
CA TYR A 712 -2.87 -8.56 4.35
C TYR A 712 -2.44 -9.77 5.17
N PRO A 713 -3.38 -10.68 5.54
CA PRO A 713 -3.05 -11.96 6.15
C PRO A 713 -2.62 -13.00 5.10
N ASN A 714 -1.62 -13.82 5.45
CA ASN A 714 -1.32 -15.04 4.70
C ASN A 714 -2.02 -16.27 5.30
N LEU A 715 -2.31 -16.24 6.59
CA LEU A 715 -3.02 -17.33 7.29
C LEU A 715 -3.73 -16.79 8.54
N PHE A 716 -4.88 -17.32 8.86
CA PHE A 716 -5.51 -17.15 10.16
C PHE A 716 -5.30 -18.37 11.04
N PHE A 717 -4.93 -18.15 12.30
CA PHE A 717 -5.09 -19.10 13.38
C PHE A 717 -6.27 -18.66 14.25
N ARG A 718 -7.16 -19.61 14.58
CA ARG A 718 -8.30 -19.40 15.45
C ARG A 718 -8.16 -20.28 16.67
N VAL A 719 -7.98 -19.68 17.84
CA VAL A 719 -7.63 -20.38 19.07
C VAL A 719 -8.48 -19.87 20.21
N SER A 720 -9.13 -20.77 20.98
CA SER A 720 -9.78 -20.36 22.21
C SER A 720 -8.71 -19.94 23.24
N ARG A 721 -9.03 -18.99 24.12
CA ARG A 721 -8.12 -18.59 25.21
C ARG A 721 -7.68 -19.77 26.07
N GLN A 722 -8.53 -20.77 26.23
CA GLN A 722 -8.24 -21.98 27.02
C GLN A 722 -7.22 -22.88 26.32
N SER A 723 -7.22 -22.93 24.98
CA SER A 723 -6.33 -23.77 24.18
C SER A 723 -5.05 -23.04 23.74
N LEU A 724 -4.87 -21.78 24.14
CA LEU A 724 -3.73 -20.97 23.67
C LEU A 724 -2.38 -21.56 24.09
N SER A 725 -2.28 -22.11 25.32
CA SER A 725 -1.07 -22.79 25.77
C SER A 725 -0.77 -24.05 24.95
N ASP A 726 -1.79 -24.80 24.53
CA ASP A 726 -1.62 -26.00 23.70
C ASP A 726 -1.15 -25.59 22.30
N PHE A 727 -1.75 -24.56 21.70
CA PHE A 727 -1.30 -23.99 20.44
C PHE A 727 0.17 -23.57 20.49
N VAL A 728 0.60 -22.84 21.53
CA VAL A 728 1.99 -22.42 21.73
C VAL A 728 2.94 -23.63 21.80
N ASN A 729 2.56 -24.67 22.56
CA ASN A 729 3.35 -25.89 22.70
C ASN A 729 3.44 -26.67 21.39
N GLU A 730 2.35 -26.83 20.66
CA GLU A 730 2.33 -27.53 19.38
C GLU A 730 3.16 -26.78 18.34
N LEU A 731 2.99 -25.46 18.24
CA LEU A 731 3.73 -24.62 17.30
C LEU A 731 5.25 -24.69 17.54
N THR A 732 5.69 -24.59 18.80
CA THR A 732 7.12 -24.69 19.15
C THR A 732 7.70 -26.08 18.96
N SER A 733 6.84 -27.09 18.86
CA SER A 733 7.24 -28.50 18.64
C SER A 733 7.44 -28.85 17.17
N VAL A 734 7.07 -27.98 16.23
CA VAL A 734 7.19 -28.20 14.80
C VAL A 734 8.66 -28.41 14.40
N ARG A 735 8.93 -29.47 13.62
CA ARG A 735 10.26 -29.80 13.08
C ARG A 735 10.22 -30.13 11.59
N SER A 736 9.02 -30.28 11.03
CA SER A 736 8.79 -30.64 9.64
C SER A 736 7.57 -29.92 9.11
N GLN A 737 7.42 -29.89 7.80
CA GLN A 737 6.20 -29.38 7.15
C GLN A 737 4.96 -30.19 7.57
N GLU A 738 5.11 -31.49 7.78
CA GLU A 738 4.03 -32.36 8.26
C GLU A 738 3.57 -31.96 9.68
N ASP A 739 4.51 -31.63 10.59
CA ASP A 739 4.15 -31.13 11.93
C ASP A 739 3.40 -29.80 11.83
N PHE A 740 3.86 -28.89 10.96
CA PHE A 740 3.18 -27.63 10.75
C PHE A 740 1.77 -27.83 10.19
N MET A 741 1.61 -28.77 9.25
CA MET A 741 0.28 -29.12 8.74
C MET A 741 -0.65 -29.66 9.82
N SER A 742 -0.12 -30.31 10.85
CA SER A 742 -0.91 -30.74 12.01
C SER A 742 -1.40 -29.56 12.84
N VAL A 743 -0.56 -28.54 13.04
CA VAL A 743 -0.96 -27.27 13.68
C VAL A 743 -2.02 -26.55 12.84
N VAL A 744 -1.83 -26.47 11.51
CA VAL A 744 -2.83 -25.90 10.60
C VAL A 744 -4.16 -26.67 10.65
N ALA A 745 -4.12 -27.99 10.75
CA ALA A 745 -5.33 -28.81 10.86
C ALA A 745 -6.09 -28.57 12.17
N SER A 746 -5.37 -28.28 13.27
CA SER A 746 -5.98 -28.05 14.59
C SER A 746 -6.49 -26.61 14.78
N TYR A 747 -5.74 -25.62 14.29
CA TYR A 747 -5.95 -24.21 14.60
C TYR A 747 -6.02 -23.30 13.38
N GLY A 748 -5.51 -23.74 12.24
CA GLY A 748 -5.48 -22.95 11.00
C GLY A 748 -6.85 -22.91 10.31
N VAL A 749 -7.14 -21.79 9.69
CA VAL A 749 -8.38 -21.62 8.92
C VAL A 749 -8.08 -21.74 7.44
N ARG A 750 -8.33 -22.91 6.85
CA ARG A 750 -8.13 -23.12 5.41
C ARG A 750 -9.09 -22.30 4.57
N ARG A 751 -8.72 -21.95 3.35
CA ARG A 751 -9.62 -21.28 2.38
C ARG A 751 -10.91 -22.05 2.15
N SER A 752 -10.87 -23.38 2.18
CA SER A 752 -12.02 -24.29 2.03
C SER A 752 -12.81 -24.55 3.31
N SER A 753 -12.39 -23.96 4.46
CA SER A 753 -13.07 -24.14 5.75
C SER A 753 -14.45 -23.47 5.77
N GLU A 754 -15.45 -24.14 6.36
CA GLU A 754 -16.75 -23.53 6.65
C GLU A 754 -16.64 -22.27 7.52
N LEU A 755 -15.59 -22.18 8.33
CA LEU A 755 -15.33 -21.05 9.21
C LEU A 755 -14.55 -19.90 8.51
N PHE A 756 -14.17 -20.06 7.24
CA PHE A 756 -13.31 -19.08 6.55
C PHE A 756 -13.89 -17.68 6.58
N TRP A 757 -15.09 -17.51 6.05
CA TRP A 757 -15.76 -16.21 6.00
C TRP A 757 -16.14 -15.67 7.37
N GLN A 758 -16.56 -16.56 8.29
CA GLN A 758 -16.85 -16.16 9.66
C GLN A 758 -15.61 -15.62 10.37
N THR A 759 -14.47 -16.29 10.20
CA THR A 759 -13.20 -15.84 10.79
C THR A 759 -12.73 -14.52 10.17
N TYR A 760 -12.79 -14.41 8.83
CA TYR A 760 -12.47 -13.17 8.14
C TYR A 760 -13.32 -12.01 8.65
N ASP A 761 -14.64 -12.18 8.70
CA ASP A 761 -15.57 -11.14 9.18
C ASP A 761 -15.28 -10.73 10.64
N ALA A 762 -14.95 -11.70 11.50
CA ALA A 762 -14.61 -11.42 12.91
C ALA A 762 -13.28 -10.66 13.05
N VAL A 763 -12.27 -11.05 12.28
CA VAL A 763 -10.96 -10.35 12.25
C VAL A 763 -11.13 -8.92 11.72
N GLN A 764 -11.87 -8.74 10.62
CA GLN A 764 -12.14 -7.43 10.06
C GLN A 764 -12.87 -6.53 11.05
N ALA A 765 -13.94 -7.03 11.66
CA ALA A 765 -14.73 -6.27 12.65
C ALA A 765 -13.90 -5.90 13.91
N SER A 766 -13.00 -6.78 14.34
CA SER A 766 -12.09 -6.48 15.45
C SER A 766 -11.11 -5.38 15.07
N ASN A 767 -10.53 -5.44 13.86
CA ASN A 767 -9.62 -4.43 13.33
C ASN A 767 -10.32 -3.06 13.23
N ASP A 768 -11.52 -3.02 12.65
CA ASP A 768 -12.32 -1.79 12.52
C ASP A 768 -12.67 -1.16 13.87
N THR A 769 -12.86 -1.99 14.90
CA THR A 769 -13.16 -1.51 16.25
C THR A 769 -11.91 -0.98 16.96
N GLN A 770 -10.74 -1.60 16.75
CA GLN A 770 -9.50 -1.23 17.42
C GLN A 770 -8.89 0.05 16.85
N ASP A 771 -8.92 0.19 15.54
CA ASP A 771 -8.38 1.36 14.85
C ASP A 771 -9.26 1.77 13.67
N PRO A 772 -10.41 2.41 13.94
CA PRO A 772 -11.41 2.70 12.90
C PRO A 772 -10.92 3.68 11.83
N LEU A 773 -9.90 4.47 12.13
CA LEU A 773 -9.35 5.44 11.19
C LEU A 773 -8.31 4.80 10.25
N GLN A 774 -7.47 3.92 10.76
CA GLN A 774 -6.40 3.28 9.99
C GLN A 774 -6.84 1.95 9.37
N SER A 775 -7.97 1.39 9.82
CA SER A 775 -8.47 0.14 9.28
C SER A 775 -8.99 0.35 7.85
N GLY A 776 -8.61 -0.56 6.98
CA GLY A 776 -9.20 -0.73 5.66
C GLY A 776 -9.56 -2.19 5.48
N LEU A 777 -10.24 -2.52 4.39
CA LEU A 777 -10.61 -3.90 4.09
C LEU A 777 -9.36 -4.75 3.85
N LEU A 778 -9.22 -5.87 4.55
CA LEU A 778 -8.09 -6.78 4.41
C LEU A 778 -8.16 -7.54 3.07
N ASP A 779 -7.06 -7.54 2.33
CA ASP A 779 -6.95 -8.23 1.03
C ASP A 779 -6.64 -9.71 1.25
N LEU A 780 -7.30 -10.60 0.51
CA LEU A 780 -7.13 -12.05 0.58
C LEU A 780 -6.38 -12.64 -0.62
N ASN A 781 -5.84 -11.82 -1.52
CA ASN A 781 -5.09 -12.31 -2.68
C ASN A 781 -3.84 -13.11 -2.31
N ARG A 782 -3.30 -12.88 -1.10
CA ARG A 782 -2.10 -13.54 -0.58
C ARG A 782 -2.40 -14.55 0.52
N TYR A 783 -3.66 -14.80 0.81
CA TYR A 783 -4.03 -15.83 1.76
C TYR A 783 -3.60 -17.20 1.22
N GLN A 784 -2.76 -17.92 1.96
CA GLN A 784 -2.17 -19.18 1.55
C GLN A 784 -3.09 -20.37 1.88
N ASP A 785 -2.80 -21.50 1.28
CA ASP A 785 -3.33 -22.82 1.65
C ASP A 785 -2.16 -23.79 1.78
N PRO A 786 -1.49 -23.84 2.96
CA PRO A 786 -0.28 -24.64 3.15
C PRO A 786 -0.53 -26.09 2.82
N LYS A 787 0.42 -26.75 2.12
CA LYS A 787 0.40 -28.16 1.75
C LYS A 787 1.59 -28.92 2.37
N SER A 788 1.47 -30.23 2.45
CA SER A 788 2.51 -31.08 3.05
C SER A 788 3.79 -31.16 2.23
N ASP A 789 3.72 -30.88 0.93
CA ASP A 789 4.84 -30.87 0.00
C ASP A 789 5.45 -29.48 -0.23
N ASP A 790 4.91 -28.44 0.43
CA ASP A 790 5.49 -27.11 0.40
C ASP A 790 6.91 -27.12 0.99
N THR A 791 7.84 -26.46 0.32
CA THR A 791 9.15 -26.19 0.88
C THR A 791 9.05 -25.04 1.87
N PRO A 792 9.69 -25.10 3.04
CA PRO A 792 9.75 -23.96 3.97
C PRO A 792 10.28 -22.72 3.26
N GLN A 793 9.62 -21.60 3.47
CA GLN A 793 9.90 -20.32 2.78
C GLN A 793 11.20 -19.66 3.24
#